data_ba7f81666e4d06695d1c00e5f29bff32
#
_entry.id   ba7f81666e4d06695d1c00e5f29bff32
#
_cell.length_a   1.000
_cell.length_b   1.000
_cell.length_c   1.000
_cell.angle_alpha   90.00
_cell.angle_beta   90.00
_cell.angle_gamma   90.00
#
_symmetry.space_group_name_H-M   'P 1'
#
loop_
_entity.id
_entity.type
_entity.pdbx_description
1 polymer ?
#
loop_
_entity_poly.entity_id
_entity_poly.type
_entity_poly.pdbx_seq_one_letter_code
_entity_poly.pdbx_strand_id
1 'polypeptide(L)'
;MANRFSTYEKLPDFESLVVDTALQATAANAATNTPPLVRDGPVGQSYDLYTGKTVTTAFDIFNPGAALGAEFGRQWHLNRLGDIASVWQDYTGRGVSVGIYDSGVEKDHWDLAANYDASKELVIDGVAINGGLGASMEGHGTSVAGLIAGAANGRGGVGVAFDAKVTGVNIFDSESPVYVNGSNYGAFMEAMNQANRFDVVNHSWGDSSAAIKTSMSRSTEGTFYYDLAKSFAYIAETGRGGLGTISVGAAGNDGRDHQSQGSKTDRHITAVSAYREADGSSSFYTSYGAHILVAGPSSDFTDLGGSGQVTTDIRGEAGYNMGIDPGAAADYTDGFGGTSGATPIVTGVVSLMLDANAGLGWRDVKDILAASAKMAVAYDTGPTGYRVSAGGGTALYGLNETSTQLNGQSAGWNGGAMHFNNSYGYGAVDAYGAARMAEVWSLFGPAKTSANEVTATTGVLPVGMSASTDLELFTNGLIAFNSDIIGDPQRFTFEFGANIDVEHIDLTITGSTLVKYLWAGQEFAKFTGMPQEAQFKLIAPDGTVGFTAQMGQLVDQSGPAQEFVYGFSGFRGVETKGTWTLEFQSLDMDLKGIWGAGSEGFSDNTLTVDSLKMDVFGSAPSADDVYTYTNEFFTMKAIEGEGAKRALLSDTDGGVDWINAAAVTASVNVSLVAGVTNTIGGKDAFTIASRSKIENVVTGDGNDNVTGNSLANELHGMRGNDMLFGAAGADKLDGGAGRDWLDGGTGADILTGGAGADIFFFDNARTSGVDRITDFASDDLLYTTRAIRDTNRDGYIGLGTNKLLNLDTGNSGDRVAIDGLDATKGLVYMGMQDGYYVYAMNDGTHMPAAYA
;
A
#
# COMPACT_ATOMS: atom_id res chain seq x y z
N MET A 1 -18.28 -24.57 -22.92
CA MET A 1 -16.94 -24.43 -22.31
C MET A 1 -16.40 -25.74 -21.71
N ALA A 2 -17.16 -26.79 -21.63
CA ALA A 2 -16.79 -28.03 -20.91
C ALA A 2 -15.89 -29.02 -21.69
N ASN A 3 -15.39 -28.72 -22.86
CA ASN A 3 -14.67 -29.71 -23.71
C ASN A 3 -13.27 -29.28 -24.20
N ARG A 4 -12.59 -28.38 -23.51
CA ARG A 4 -11.21 -27.99 -23.85
C ARG A 4 -10.11 -28.40 -22.86
N PHE A 5 -10.46 -29.09 -21.79
CA PHE A 5 -9.52 -29.34 -20.66
C PHE A 5 -9.04 -30.80 -20.59
N SER A 6 -9.04 -31.58 -21.65
CA SER A 6 -8.73 -33.01 -21.59
C SER A 6 -7.29 -33.41 -21.90
N THR A 7 -6.35 -32.48 -22.04
CA THR A 7 -4.93 -32.78 -22.32
C THR A 7 -3.98 -31.86 -21.54
N TYR A 8 -4.04 -31.91 -20.21
CA TYR A 8 -2.95 -31.36 -19.39
C TYR A 8 -1.98 -32.48 -19.04
N GLU A 9 -0.75 -32.37 -19.50
CA GLU A 9 0.37 -33.09 -18.91
C GLU A 9 0.43 -32.78 -17.42
N LYS A 10 0.74 -33.79 -16.60
CA LYS A 10 0.89 -33.69 -15.16
C LYS A 10 1.54 -32.37 -14.77
N LEU A 11 0.88 -31.58 -13.93
CA LEU A 11 1.45 -30.42 -13.28
C LEU A 11 2.85 -30.75 -12.75
N PRO A 12 3.82 -29.84 -12.79
CA PRO A 12 5.10 -30.05 -12.15
C PRO A 12 4.86 -30.44 -10.69
N ASP A 13 5.70 -31.30 -10.12
CA ASP A 13 5.57 -31.76 -8.74
C ASP A 13 5.56 -30.55 -7.80
N PHE A 14 4.39 -30.21 -7.34
CA PHE A 14 4.11 -29.13 -6.40
C PHE A 14 4.44 -29.52 -4.95
N GLU A 15 5.18 -30.61 -4.72
CA GLU A 15 5.79 -30.84 -3.40
C GLU A 15 6.63 -29.63 -2.93
N SER A 16 6.85 -28.64 -3.83
CA SER A 16 7.51 -27.39 -3.55
C SER A 16 6.55 -26.17 -3.33
N LEU A 17 5.25 -26.34 -3.34
CA LEU A 17 4.33 -25.35 -2.76
C LEU A 17 4.37 -25.50 -1.24
N VAL A 18 5.50 -25.21 -0.67
CA VAL A 18 5.69 -25.23 0.76
C VAL A 18 4.97 -24.02 1.33
N VAL A 19 3.91 -24.27 2.05
CA VAL A 19 3.62 -23.51 3.25
C VAL A 19 4.88 -23.71 4.09
N ASP A 20 5.70 -22.69 4.23
CA ASP A 20 7.04 -22.82 4.83
C ASP A 20 6.90 -23.19 6.32
N THR A 21 6.87 -24.47 6.60
CA THR A 21 6.94 -25.02 7.96
C THR A 21 8.40 -25.05 8.48
N ALA A 22 9.37 -24.61 7.68
CA ALA A 22 10.79 -24.83 7.97
C ALA A 22 11.43 -23.75 8.83
N LEU A 23 10.75 -22.65 9.19
CA LEU A 23 11.28 -21.64 10.09
C LEU A 23 10.67 -21.72 11.47
N GLN A 24 10.77 -22.89 12.11
CA GLN A 24 10.69 -22.96 13.57
C GLN A 24 11.99 -22.36 14.13
N ALA A 25 11.99 -21.05 14.38
CA ALA A 25 12.98 -20.46 15.24
C ALA A 25 12.75 -21.01 16.65
N THR A 26 13.67 -21.84 17.13
CA THR A 26 13.71 -22.22 18.54
C THR A 26 13.92 -20.95 19.35
N ALA A 27 12.89 -20.53 20.06
CA ALA A 27 12.94 -19.39 20.96
C ALA A 27 14.00 -19.64 22.05
N ALA A 28 15.13 -18.99 21.95
CA ALA A 28 16.12 -18.92 23.02
C ALA A 28 16.06 -17.53 23.66
N ASN A 29 15.62 -17.49 24.90
CA ASN A 29 15.57 -16.34 25.81
C ASN A 29 16.69 -15.32 25.60
N ALA A 30 16.35 -14.10 25.23
CA ALA A 30 17.14 -12.92 25.52
C ALA A 30 16.22 -11.77 25.90
N ALA A 31 16.04 -11.59 27.20
CA ALA A 31 15.45 -10.37 27.76
C ALA A 31 16.40 -9.20 27.47
N THR A 32 16.09 -8.37 26.48
CA THR A 32 16.73 -7.08 26.30
C THR A 32 15.76 -5.98 26.67
N ASN A 33 16.18 -5.16 27.63
CA ASN A 33 15.53 -3.94 28.05
C ASN A 33 15.47 -2.92 26.92
N THR A 34 14.39 -2.95 26.13
CA THR A 34 13.97 -1.80 25.34
C THR A 34 12.77 -1.17 26.03
N PRO A 35 12.73 0.16 26.23
CA PRO A 35 11.59 0.78 26.88
C PRO A 35 10.33 0.60 26.02
N PRO A 36 9.19 0.24 26.62
CA PRO A 36 7.95 0.05 25.89
C PRO A 36 7.47 1.38 25.31
N LEU A 37 7.17 1.39 24.02
CA LEU A 37 6.50 2.52 23.35
C LEU A 37 5.02 2.69 23.77
N VAL A 38 4.48 1.72 24.47
CA VAL A 38 3.13 1.80 25.06
C VAL A 38 3.26 1.57 26.56
N ARG A 39 2.94 2.56 27.37
CA ARG A 39 2.81 2.38 28.82
C ARG A 39 1.41 1.87 29.13
N ASP A 40 1.35 0.81 29.91
CA ASP A 40 0.11 0.25 30.46
C ASP A 40 -0.65 1.34 31.23
N GLY A 41 -1.75 1.84 30.63
CA GLY A 41 -2.82 2.51 31.33
C GLY A 41 -3.84 1.47 31.82
N PRO A 42 -4.86 1.84 32.60
CA PRO A 42 -5.96 0.93 32.89
C PRO A 42 -6.58 0.40 31.62
N VAL A 43 -7.01 -0.86 31.63
CA VAL A 43 -7.58 -1.59 30.52
C VAL A 43 -8.47 -0.68 29.66
N GLY A 44 -8.11 -0.47 28.40
CA GLY A 44 -8.83 0.36 27.45
C GLY A 44 -8.31 1.80 27.25
N GLN A 45 -7.15 2.16 27.79
CA GLN A 45 -6.53 3.47 27.51
C GLN A 45 -5.05 3.29 27.13
N SER A 46 -4.68 3.71 25.92
CA SER A 46 -3.29 3.89 25.53
C SER A 46 -2.95 5.38 25.49
N TYR A 47 -1.70 5.71 25.79
CA TYR A 47 -1.20 7.07 25.72
C TYR A 47 -0.33 7.20 24.47
N ASP A 48 -0.75 8.00 23.53
CA ASP A 48 0.02 8.31 22.36
C ASP A 48 1.16 9.28 22.74
N LEU A 49 2.40 8.79 22.63
CA LEU A 49 3.60 9.57 22.91
C LEU A 49 3.88 10.67 21.90
N TYR A 50 3.27 10.61 20.71
CA TYR A 50 3.46 11.61 19.66
C TYR A 50 2.47 12.77 19.79
N THR A 51 1.24 12.52 20.16
CA THR A 51 0.21 13.56 20.28
C THR A 51 -0.02 14.00 21.73
N GLY A 52 0.50 13.28 22.73
CA GLY A 52 0.28 13.55 24.13
C GLY A 52 -1.17 13.29 24.57
N LYS A 53 -1.97 12.63 23.76
CA LYS A 53 -3.39 12.33 24.05
C LYS A 53 -3.53 10.93 24.64
N THR A 54 -4.43 10.78 25.59
CA THR A 54 -4.91 9.49 26.04
C THR A 54 -5.98 9.02 25.05
N VAL A 55 -5.67 7.99 24.29
CA VAL A 55 -6.62 7.36 23.36
C VAL A 55 -7.33 6.26 24.11
N THR A 56 -8.65 6.36 24.22
CA THR A 56 -9.47 5.27 24.74
C THR A 56 -9.65 4.27 23.61
N THR A 57 -8.84 3.23 23.62
CA THR A 57 -8.91 2.18 22.61
C THR A 57 -9.61 0.98 23.20
N ALA A 58 -10.55 0.42 22.50
CA ALA A 58 -11.12 -0.90 22.80
C ALA A 58 -10.14 -2.01 22.42
N PHE A 59 -8.83 -1.82 22.76
CA PHE A 59 -7.80 -2.78 22.40
C PHE A 59 -7.78 -3.94 23.34
N ASP A 60 -7.82 -5.07 22.75
CA ASP A 60 -7.22 -6.26 23.28
C ASP A 60 -5.75 -6.29 22.93
N ILE A 61 -5.00 -5.34 23.43
CA ILE A 61 -3.55 -5.49 23.43
C ILE A 61 -3.29 -6.77 24.20
N PHE A 62 -2.68 -7.73 23.55
CA PHE A 62 -2.23 -8.94 24.18
C PHE A 62 -1.54 -8.58 25.50
N ASN A 63 -2.25 -8.82 26.61
CA ASN A 63 -1.73 -8.58 27.94
C ASN A 63 -1.12 -9.89 28.44
N PRO A 64 0.21 -10.07 28.36
CA PRO A 64 0.86 -11.29 28.78
C PRO A 64 0.62 -11.65 30.25
N GLY A 65 0.13 -10.69 31.07
CA GLY A 65 -0.09 -10.91 32.49
C GLY A 65 -1.41 -11.56 32.89
N ALA A 66 -2.40 -11.68 31.96
CA ALA A 66 -3.74 -12.08 32.38
C ALA A 66 -4.14 -13.52 32.05
N ALA A 67 -3.71 -14.11 30.95
CA ALA A 67 -4.14 -15.47 30.55
C ALA A 67 -3.07 -16.33 29.87
N LEU A 68 -2.05 -15.77 29.23
CA LEU A 68 -1.13 -16.49 28.36
C LEU A 68 0.35 -16.47 28.81
N GLY A 69 0.66 -15.86 29.94
CA GLY A 69 2.03 -15.81 30.45
C GLY A 69 2.94 -14.78 29.77
N ALA A 70 4.10 -14.51 30.36
CA ALA A 70 5.07 -13.54 29.87
C ALA A 70 5.82 -13.96 28.59
N GLU A 71 5.50 -15.13 28.06
CA GLU A 71 6.22 -15.78 26.94
C GLU A 71 5.78 -15.26 25.57
N PHE A 72 4.54 -14.80 25.46
CA PHE A 72 4.04 -14.23 24.21
C PHE A 72 4.41 -12.75 24.16
N GLY A 73 5.29 -12.42 23.24
CA GLY A 73 5.70 -11.06 22.97
C GLY A 73 4.49 -10.14 22.67
N ARG A 74 4.72 -8.86 22.62
CA ARG A 74 3.69 -7.90 22.17
C ARG A 74 3.45 -8.06 20.67
N GLN A 75 2.29 -7.66 20.19
CA GLN A 75 2.02 -7.55 18.75
C GLN A 75 2.79 -6.35 18.16
N TRP A 76 4.13 -6.45 18.16
CA TRP A 76 5.05 -5.39 17.75
C TRP A 76 4.79 -4.90 16.32
N HIS A 77 4.30 -5.77 15.46
CA HIS A 77 4.00 -5.47 14.07
C HIS A 77 2.95 -4.36 13.92
N LEU A 78 2.02 -4.22 14.84
CA LEU A 78 1.03 -3.14 14.84
C LEU A 78 1.69 -1.76 15.06
N ASN A 79 2.74 -1.70 15.88
CA ASN A 79 3.48 -0.46 16.14
C ASN A 79 4.28 0.03 14.93
N ARG A 80 4.43 -0.79 13.90
CA ARG A 80 5.13 -0.46 12.65
C ARG A 80 4.23 0.15 11.58
N LEU A 81 2.92 0.18 11.81
CA LEU A 81 1.91 0.60 10.85
C LEU A 81 1.54 2.09 10.92
N GLY A 82 2.39 2.91 11.50
CA GLY A 82 2.08 4.30 11.76
C GLY A 82 1.19 4.48 12.99
N ASP A 83 0.38 5.54 13.03
CA ASP A 83 -0.60 5.76 14.09
C ASP A 83 -1.89 4.99 13.79
N ILE A 84 -1.80 3.65 13.83
CA ILE A 84 -2.97 2.78 13.63
C ILE A 84 -4.04 3.01 14.69
N ALA A 85 -3.64 3.48 15.88
CA ALA A 85 -4.57 3.76 16.96
C ALA A 85 -5.57 4.88 16.62
N SER A 86 -5.10 5.92 15.94
CA SER A 86 -5.99 6.97 15.43
C SER A 86 -6.89 6.45 14.31
N VAL A 87 -6.37 5.59 13.42
CA VAL A 87 -7.19 4.96 12.37
C VAL A 87 -8.33 4.16 12.96
N TRP A 88 -8.09 3.38 14.00
CA TRP A 88 -9.08 2.52 14.63
C TRP A 88 -10.20 3.25 15.40
N GLN A 89 -10.04 4.56 15.61
CA GLN A 89 -11.16 5.38 16.12
C GLN A 89 -12.28 5.53 15.09
N ASP A 90 -11.93 5.45 13.81
CA ASP A 90 -12.83 5.69 12.69
C ASP A 90 -13.10 4.41 11.89
N TYR A 91 -12.04 3.65 11.59
CA TYR A 91 -12.06 2.52 10.66
C TYR A 91 -11.46 1.27 11.28
N THR A 92 -12.21 0.17 11.26
CA THR A 92 -11.84 -1.13 11.87
C THR A 92 -11.92 -2.30 10.89
N GLY A 93 -12.17 -2.01 9.60
CA GLY A 93 -12.43 -2.98 8.54
C GLY A 93 -13.91 -3.38 8.44
N ARG A 94 -14.81 -2.60 9.04
CA ARG A 94 -16.24 -2.89 9.06
C ARG A 94 -16.84 -2.88 7.66
N GLY A 95 -17.63 -3.92 7.38
CA GLY A 95 -18.29 -4.06 6.08
C GLY A 95 -17.41 -4.69 5.00
N VAL A 96 -16.13 -4.91 5.26
CA VAL A 96 -15.18 -5.51 4.31
C VAL A 96 -15.13 -7.03 4.48
N SER A 97 -15.15 -7.74 3.35
CA SER A 97 -15.02 -9.19 3.29
C SER A 97 -13.70 -9.63 2.70
N VAL A 98 -13.01 -10.54 3.39
CA VAL A 98 -11.68 -11.04 3.00
C VAL A 98 -11.75 -12.54 2.72
N GLY A 99 -11.32 -12.96 1.53
CA GLY A 99 -11.09 -14.35 1.19
C GLY A 99 -9.67 -14.78 1.56
N ILE A 100 -9.51 -15.83 2.36
CA ILE A 100 -8.22 -16.37 2.75
C ILE A 100 -8.01 -17.69 2.00
N TYR A 101 -7.27 -17.63 0.89
CA TYR A 101 -6.90 -18.79 0.09
C TYR A 101 -5.64 -19.39 0.67
N ASP A 102 -5.80 -20.45 1.50
CA ASP A 102 -4.73 -20.96 2.34
C ASP A 102 -5.04 -22.41 2.81
N SER A 103 -4.45 -22.90 3.90
CA SER A 103 -4.68 -24.21 4.53
C SER A 103 -6.02 -24.34 5.24
N GLY A 104 -6.92 -23.36 5.12
CA GLY A 104 -8.17 -23.24 5.85
C GLY A 104 -8.02 -22.44 7.13
N VAL A 105 -9.18 -22.08 7.74
CA VAL A 105 -9.27 -21.25 8.94
C VAL A 105 -10.03 -21.98 10.01
N GLU A 106 -9.55 -22.05 11.25
CA GLU A 106 -10.31 -22.60 12.39
C GLU A 106 -11.47 -21.67 12.73
N LYS A 107 -12.65 -21.95 12.13
CA LYS A 107 -13.84 -21.08 12.15
C LYS A 107 -14.39 -20.79 13.55
N ASP A 108 -14.22 -21.73 14.45
CA ASP A 108 -14.70 -21.66 15.82
C ASP A 108 -13.60 -21.28 16.83
N HIS A 109 -12.42 -20.85 16.34
CA HIS A 109 -11.44 -20.20 17.18
C HIS A 109 -12.09 -18.96 17.79
N TRP A 110 -12.05 -18.85 19.12
CA TRP A 110 -12.82 -17.83 19.84
C TRP A 110 -12.45 -16.38 19.48
N ASP A 111 -11.27 -16.16 18.89
CA ASP A 111 -10.81 -14.86 18.40
C ASP A 111 -11.18 -14.61 16.92
N LEU A 112 -11.65 -15.62 16.21
CA LEU A 112 -12.05 -15.53 14.81
C LEU A 112 -13.55 -15.73 14.58
N ALA A 113 -14.21 -16.50 15.46
CA ALA A 113 -15.59 -16.93 15.25
C ALA A 113 -16.59 -15.78 15.04
N ALA A 114 -16.37 -14.63 15.68
CA ALA A 114 -17.20 -13.44 15.49
C ALA A 114 -17.04 -12.81 14.09
N ASN A 115 -15.88 -13.01 13.46
CA ASN A 115 -15.50 -12.42 12.18
C ASN A 115 -15.54 -13.43 11.03
N TYR A 116 -15.74 -14.72 11.29
CA TYR A 116 -15.87 -15.71 10.23
C TYR A 116 -17.23 -15.63 9.54
N ASP A 117 -17.23 -15.47 8.21
CA ASP A 117 -18.44 -15.42 7.39
C ASP A 117 -18.60 -16.72 6.57
N ALA A 118 -19.32 -17.69 7.12
CA ALA A 118 -19.62 -18.94 6.43
C ALA A 118 -20.56 -18.76 5.22
N SER A 119 -21.28 -17.65 5.12
CA SER A 119 -22.19 -17.40 3.99
C SER A 119 -21.45 -17.14 2.67
N LYS A 120 -20.15 -16.79 2.77
CA LYS A 120 -19.27 -16.56 1.62
C LYS A 120 -18.40 -17.77 1.26
N GLU A 121 -18.58 -18.93 1.93
CA GLU A 121 -17.90 -20.16 1.51
C GLU A 121 -18.25 -20.50 0.07
N LEU A 122 -17.27 -21.01 -0.67
CA LEU A 122 -17.40 -21.24 -2.10
C LEU A 122 -18.32 -22.43 -2.38
N VAL A 123 -18.93 -22.43 -3.54
CA VAL A 123 -19.70 -23.57 -4.06
C VAL A 123 -19.17 -23.93 -5.43
N ILE A 124 -18.58 -25.11 -5.56
CA ILE A 124 -18.01 -25.63 -6.83
C ILE A 124 -18.84 -26.86 -7.25
N ASP A 125 -19.36 -26.81 -8.47
CA ASP A 125 -20.22 -27.88 -9.02
C ASP A 125 -21.41 -28.28 -8.09
N GLY A 126 -21.94 -27.31 -7.34
CA GLY A 126 -23.02 -27.50 -6.38
C GLY A 126 -22.60 -28.08 -5.03
N VAL A 127 -21.30 -28.25 -4.79
CA VAL A 127 -20.72 -28.70 -3.53
C VAL A 127 -20.15 -27.49 -2.78
N ALA A 128 -20.57 -27.30 -1.53
CA ALA A 128 -19.98 -26.28 -0.67
C ALA A 128 -18.54 -26.67 -0.30
N ILE A 129 -17.62 -25.75 -0.48
CA ILE A 129 -16.21 -25.93 -0.11
C ILE A 129 -16.05 -25.50 1.34
N ASN A 130 -15.64 -26.44 2.18
CA ASN A 130 -15.36 -26.14 3.57
C ASN A 130 -14.13 -25.21 3.68
N GLY A 131 -14.31 -23.99 4.13
CA GLY A 131 -13.21 -23.04 4.37
C GLY A 131 -12.45 -23.30 5.68
N GLY A 132 -12.83 -24.31 6.46
CA GLY A 132 -12.17 -24.68 7.71
C GLY A 132 -10.93 -25.54 7.52
N LEU A 133 -10.35 -25.97 8.66
CA LEU A 133 -9.18 -26.85 8.68
C LEU A 133 -9.44 -28.14 7.93
N GLY A 134 -8.43 -28.61 7.23
CA GLY A 134 -8.41 -29.92 6.58
C GLY A 134 -7.91 -31.04 7.48
N ALA A 135 -7.72 -32.21 6.89
CA ALA A 135 -7.21 -33.40 7.57
C ALA A 135 -5.77 -33.22 8.10
N SER A 136 -4.98 -32.35 7.48
CA SER A 136 -3.61 -32.04 7.91
C SER A 136 -3.53 -31.23 9.20
N MET A 137 -4.63 -30.58 9.60
CA MET A 137 -4.66 -29.68 10.76
C MET A 137 -3.54 -28.62 10.74
N GLU A 138 -3.28 -28.03 9.57
CA GLU A 138 -2.30 -26.94 9.44
C GLU A 138 -2.85 -25.61 9.93
N GLY A 139 -2.10 -24.93 10.81
CA GLY A 139 -2.48 -23.66 11.42
C GLY A 139 -2.28 -22.42 10.57
N HIS A 140 -1.60 -22.52 9.41
CA HIS A 140 -1.14 -21.37 8.63
C HIS A 140 -2.26 -20.39 8.27
N GLY A 141 -3.33 -20.84 7.65
CA GLY A 141 -4.48 -19.99 7.32
C GLY A 141 -5.20 -19.40 8.54
N THR A 142 -5.17 -20.10 9.68
CA THR A 142 -5.70 -19.59 10.97
C THR A 142 -4.84 -18.43 11.47
N SER A 143 -3.52 -18.58 11.41
CA SER A 143 -2.57 -17.52 11.79
C SER A 143 -2.69 -16.29 10.88
N VAL A 144 -2.82 -16.50 9.58
CA VAL A 144 -3.10 -15.44 8.59
C VAL A 144 -4.41 -14.70 8.93
N ALA A 145 -5.48 -15.44 9.24
CA ALA A 145 -6.77 -14.85 9.62
C ALA A 145 -6.67 -13.98 10.88
N GLY A 146 -5.89 -14.40 11.88
CA GLY A 146 -5.68 -13.65 13.11
C GLY A 146 -4.98 -12.31 12.88
N LEU A 147 -3.97 -12.27 12.01
CA LEU A 147 -3.27 -11.02 11.64
C LEU A 147 -4.20 -10.05 10.91
N ILE A 148 -5.14 -10.54 10.10
CA ILE A 148 -6.10 -9.69 9.38
C ILE A 148 -7.20 -9.21 10.31
N ALA A 149 -7.90 -10.14 10.97
CA ALA A 149 -9.20 -9.91 11.58
C ALA A 149 -9.41 -10.65 12.92
N GLY A 150 -8.34 -10.89 13.70
CA GLY A 150 -8.48 -11.28 15.09
C GLY A 150 -9.37 -10.27 15.81
N ALA A 151 -10.42 -10.75 16.52
CA ALA A 151 -11.47 -9.89 17.03
C ALA A 151 -11.02 -9.08 18.26
N ALA A 152 -11.41 -7.81 18.35
CA ALA A 152 -11.21 -6.98 19.54
C ALA A 152 -12.23 -7.36 20.64
N ASN A 153 -12.03 -8.50 21.34
CA ASN A 153 -12.99 -9.12 22.24
C ASN A 153 -12.56 -9.21 23.73
N GLY A 154 -11.44 -8.56 24.11
CA GLY A 154 -10.87 -8.57 25.46
C GLY A 154 -10.02 -9.82 25.76
N ARG A 155 -9.58 -10.56 24.74
CA ARG A 155 -8.82 -11.81 24.87
C ARG A 155 -7.90 -11.98 23.66
N GLY A 156 -6.72 -12.56 23.91
CA GLY A 156 -5.78 -12.90 22.84
C GLY A 156 -5.17 -11.70 22.12
N GLY A 157 -5.07 -11.80 20.81
CA GLY A 157 -4.55 -10.75 19.95
C GLY A 157 -5.65 -9.96 19.23
N VAL A 158 -5.25 -8.96 18.45
CA VAL A 158 -6.12 -8.18 17.58
C VAL A 158 -5.57 -8.15 16.16
N GLY A 159 -6.42 -8.31 15.17
CA GLY A 159 -6.05 -8.15 13.76
C GLY A 159 -5.99 -6.68 13.36
N VAL A 160 -5.30 -6.40 12.26
CA VAL A 160 -5.19 -5.03 11.72
C VAL A 160 -6.57 -4.43 11.40
N ALA A 161 -7.51 -5.26 10.92
CA ALA A 161 -8.89 -4.90 10.59
C ALA A 161 -9.86 -5.79 11.37
N PHE A 162 -9.93 -5.60 12.68
CA PHE A 162 -10.57 -6.50 13.62
C PHE A 162 -12.10 -6.65 13.52
N ASP A 163 -12.78 -5.83 12.72
CA ASP A 163 -14.20 -5.95 12.38
C ASP A 163 -14.44 -6.47 10.95
N ALA A 164 -13.37 -6.69 10.16
CA ALA A 164 -13.48 -7.29 8.83
C ALA A 164 -14.00 -8.74 8.92
N LYS A 165 -14.72 -9.18 7.89
CA LYS A 165 -15.22 -10.56 7.82
C LYS A 165 -14.29 -11.41 6.98
N VAL A 166 -13.89 -12.56 7.49
CA VAL A 166 -12.98 -13.50 6.82
C VAL A 166 -13.68 -14.79 6.44
N THR A 167 -13.30 -15.36 5.30
CA THR A 167 -13.77 -16.68 4.85
C THR A 167 -12.57 -17.45 4.33
N GLY A 168 -12.31 -18.64 4.89
CA GLY A 168 -11.27 -19.53 4.43
C GLY A 168 -11.64 -20.20 3.11
N VAL A 169 -10.65 -20.45 2.28
CA VAL A 169 -10.71 -21.34 1.10
C VAL A 169 -9.52 -22.29 1.19
N ASN A 170 -9.77 -23.52 1.61
CA ASN A 170 -8.71 -24.50 1.84
C ASN A 170 -8.23 -25.09 0.51
N ILE A 171 -7.13 -24.57 -0.01
CA ILE A 171 -6.52 -24.98 -1.27
C ILE A 171 -5.35 -25.97 -1.08
N PHE A 172 -4.95 -26.26 0.17
CA PHE A 172 -3.82 -27.14 0.48
C PHE A 172 -4.23 -28.46 1.11
N ASP A 173 -5.50 -28.68 1.40
CA ASP A 173 -5.97 -29.97 1.85
C ASP A 173 -6.18 -30.92 0.66
N SER A 174 -5.47 -32.07 0.66
CA SER A 174 -5.58 -33.08 -0.39
C SER A 174 -6.97 -33.68 -0.53
N GLU A 175 -7.83 -33.56 0.47
CA GLU A 175 -9.24 -33.98 0.43
C GLU A 175 -10.17 -32.88 -0.10
N SER A 176 -9.67 -31.66 -0.22
CA SER A 176 -10.43 -30.53 -0.76
C SER A 176 -10.67 -30.68 -2.27
N PRO A 177 -11.89 -30.48 -2.78
CA PRO A 177 -12.15 -30.45 -4.21
C PRO A 177 -11.33 -29.40 -4.98
N VAL A 178 -10.88 -28.37 -4.27
CA VAL A 178 -10.10 -27.25 -4.81
C VAL A 178 -8.61 -27.33 -4.47
N TYR A 179 -8.14 -28.53 -4.13
CA TYR A 179 -6.73 -28.77 -3.82
C TYR A 179 -5.84 -28.36 -5.00
N VAL A 180 -4.88 -27.48 -4.76
CA VAL A 180 -4.02 -26.89 -5.79
C VAL A 180 -3.23 -27.93 -6.58
N ASN A 181 -2.81 -29.04 -5.94
CA ASN A 181 -2.13 -30.17 -6.57
C ASN A 181 -3.07 -31.33 -6.94
N GLY A 182 -4.38 -31.08 -6.86
CA GLY A 182 -5.39 -32.08 -7.11
C GLY A 182 -5.57 -32.41 -8.58
N SER A 183 -6.23 -33.52 -8.85
CA SER A 183 -6.61 -33.90 -10.21
C SER A 183 -7.73 -33.04 -10.81
N ASN A 184 -8.39 -32.21 -9.99
CA ASN A 184 -9.47 -31.31 -10.43
C ASN A 184 -8.99 -29.87 -10.59
N TYR A 185 -8.10 -29.68 -11.54
CA TYR A 185 -7.57 -28.35 -11.91
C TYR A 185 -8.68 -27.32 -12.20
N GLY A 186 -9.75 -27.76 -12.88
CA GLY A 186 -10.89 -26.88 -13.18
C GLY A 186 -11.58 -26.34 -11.93
N ALA A 187 -11.72 -27.14 -10.87
CA ALA A 187 -12.30 -26.69 -9.61
C ALA A 187 -11.41 -25.68 -8.89
N PHE A 188 -10.08 -25.87 -8.92
CA PHE A 188 -9.15 -24.89 -8.38
C PHE A 188 -9.26 -23.55 -9.10
N MET A 189 -9.24 -23.53 -10.44
CA MET A 189 -9.38 -22.30 -11.21
C MET A 189 -10.75 -21.64 -11.04
N GLU A 190 -11.82 -22.44 -10.89
CA GLU A 190 -13.13 -21.91 -10.53
C GLU A 190 -13.15 -21.27 -9.15
N ALA A 191 -12.45 -21.85 -8.15
CA ALA A 191 -12.29 -21.23 -6.85
C ALA A 191 -11.53 -19.89 -6.95
N MET A 192 -10.49 -19.83 -7.77
CA MET A 192 -9.77 -18.56 -8.02
C MET A 192 -10.67 -17.51 -8.68
N ASN A 193 -11.54 -17.89 -9.62
CA ASN A 193 -12.50 -16.98 -10.24
C ASN A 193 -13.58 -16.51 -9.27
N GLN A 194 -14.04 -17.39 -8.35
CA GLN A 194 -15.03 -17.01 -7.31
C GLN A 194 -14.46 -16.07 -6.25
N ALA A 195 -13.17 -15.78 -6.27
CA ALA A 195 -12.57 -14.76 -5.44
C ALA A 195 -13.16 -13.35 -5.68
N ASN A 196 -13.84 -13.12 -6.83
CA ASN A 196 -14.59 -11.89 -7.09
C ASN A 196 -15.76 -11.61 -6.13
N ARG A 197 -16.10 -12.57 -5.25
CA ARG A 197 -17.13 -12.43 -4.19
C ARG A 197 -16.62 -11.67 -2.98
N PHE A 198 -15.31 -11.53 -2.83
CA PHE A 198 -14.66 -10.84 -1.73
C PHE A 198 -14.21 -9.44 -2.15
N ASP A 199 -14.09 -8.56 -1.17
CA ASP A 199 -13.53 -7.24 -1.39
C ASP A 199 -12.01 -7.31 -1.52
N VAL A 200 -11.38 -8.13 -0.66
CA VAL A 200 -9.95 -8.39 -0.63
C VAL A 200 -9.70 -9.89 -0.60
N VAL A 201 -8.62 -10.33 -1.24
CA VAL A 201 -8.18 -11.73 -1.18
C VAL A 201 -6.71 -11.78 -0.76
N ASN A 202 -6.42 -12.60 0.25
CA ASN A 202 -5.08 -12.84 0.76
C ASN A 202 -4.50 -14.14 0.20
N HIS A 203 -3.31 -14.04 -0.39
CA HIS A 203 -2.53 -15.14 -0.96
C HIS A 203 -1.17 -15.24 -0.26
N SER A 204 -1.13 -15.85 0.94
CA SER A 204 0.12 -16.08 1.69
C SER A 204 0.84 -17.35 1.24
N TRP A 205 0.89 -17.58 -0.07
CA TRP A 205 1.47 -18.76 -0.69
C TRP A 205 2.11 -18.44 -2.04
N GLY A 206 2.82 -19.39 -2.57
CA GLY A 206 3.44 -19.30 -3.90
C GLY A 206 4.35 -20.47 -4.16
N ASP A 207 4.98 -20.49 -5.31
CA ASP A 207 5.99 -21.51 -5.64
C ASP A 207 7.31 -21.16 -4.93
N SER A 208 7.84 -22.13 -4.18
CA SER A 208 9.13 -22.05 -3.48
C SER A 208 10.27 -22.63 -4.32
N SER A 209 10.01 -23.01 -5.60
CA SER A 209 11.06 -23.61 -6.38
C SER A 209 12.15 -22.58 -6.66
N ALA A 210 13.35 -22.94 -6.26
CA ALA A 210 14.57 -22.19 -6.51
C ALA A 210 14.90 -22.06 -8.01
N ALA A 211 14.17 -22.78 -8.86
CA ALA A 211 14.34 -22.82 -10.30
C ALA A 211 13.10 -22.22 -10.98
N ILE A 212 13.24 -21.07 -11.62
CA ILE A 212 12.18 -20.54 -12.48
C ILE A 212 12.11 -21.38 -13.76
N LYS A 213 10.94 -21.99 -13.97
CA LYS A 213 10.66 -22.77 -15.16
C LYS A 213 9.87 -21.89 -16.15
N THR A 214 9.97 -22.17 -17.45
CA THR A 214 9.12 -21.50 -18.46
C THR A 214 7.63 -21.66 -18.19
N SER A 215 7.25 -22.79 -17.57
CA SER A 215 5.89 -22.98 -17.09
C SER A 215 5.43 -21.97 -16.04
N MET A 216 6.36 -21.26 -15.40
CA MET A 216 6.06 -20.18 -14.45
C MET A 216 5.83 -18.83 -15.14
N SER A 217 6.16 -18.69 -16.41
CA SER A 217 5.84 -17.51 -17.18
C SER A 217 4.34 -17.43 -17.43
N ARG A 218 3.74 -16.27 -17.15
CA ARG A 218 2.33 -16.01 -17.45
C ARG A 218 2.02 -15.73 -18.92
N SER A 219 3.02 -15.80 -19.79
CA SER A 219 2.86 -15.60 -21.24
C SER A 219 2.45 -16.87 -22.00
N THR A 220 2.71 -18.04 -21.45
CA THR A 220 2.50 -19.32 -22.14
C THR A 220 1.09 -19.85 -21.93
N GLU A 221 0.25 -19.76 -22.95
CA GLU A 221 -1.14 -20.24 -22.91
C GLU A 221 -1.21 -21.73 -22.51
N GLY A 222 -2.14 -22.05 -21.62
CA GLY A 222 -2.35 -23.40 -21.12
C GLY A 222 -1.42 -23.81 -19.98
N THR A 223 -0.65 -22.88 -19.43
CA THR A 223 0.12 -23.10 -18.20
C THR A 223 -0.66 -22.62 -16.98
N PHE A 224 -0.31 -23.16 -15.81
CA PHE A 224 -0.91 -22.77 -14.52
C PHE A 224 -0.84 -21.26 -14.29
N TYR A 225 0.32 -20.66 -14.50
CA TYR A 225 0.53 -19.23 -14.24
C TYR A 225 -0.19 -18.31 -15.24
N TYR A 226 -0.37 -18.76 -16.49
CA TYR A 226 -1.18 -18.06 -17.47
C TYR A 226 -2.66 -18.04 -17.06
N ASP A 227 -3.19 -19.20 -16.65
CA ASP A 227 -4.59 -19.29 -16.22
C ASP A 227 -4.81 -18.55 -14.89
N LEU A 228 -3.83 -18.58 -13.98
CA LEU A 228 -3.87 -17.82 -12.72
C LEU A 228 -3.88 -16.30 -12.97
N ALA A 229 -3.04 -15.80 -13.88
CA ALA A 229 -3.05 -14.39 -14.29
C ALA A 229 -4.40 -13.97 -14.89
N LYS A 230 -5.04 -14.86 -15.66
CA LYS A 230 -6.41 -14.63 -16.16
C LYS A 230 -7.44 -14.57 -15.05
N SER A 231 -7.32 -15.39 -14.03
CA SER A 231 -8.21 -15.34 -12.86
C SER A 231 -8.02 -14.03 -12.09
N PHE A 232 -6.78 -13.57 -11.90
CA PHE A 232 -6.53 -12.27 -11.27
C PHE A 232 -7.13 -11.11 -12.10
N ALA A 233 -6.96 -11.12 -13.40
CA ALA A 233 -7.59 -10.14 -14.28
C ALA A 233 -9.13 -10.19 -14.20
N TYR A 234 -9.71 -11.38 -14.21
CA TYR A 234 -11.15 -11.58 -14.10
C TYR A 234 -11.73 -11.02 -12.80
N ILE A 235 -11.09 -11.28 -11.65
CA ILE A 235 -11.59 -10.78 -10.37
C ILE A 235 -11.35 -9.28 -10.20
N ALA A 236 -10.29 -8.73 -10.79
CA ALA A 236 -10.05 -7.29 -10.86
C ALA A 236 -11.05 -6.56 -11.77
N GLU A 237 -11.60 -7.24 -12.78
CA GLU A 237 -12.64 -6.69 -13.65
C GLU A 237 -14.04 -6.80 -13.04
N THR A 238 -14.37 -7.93 -12.40
CA THR A 238 -15.75 -8.28 -12.05
C THR A 238 -16.07 -8.12 -10.57
N GLY A 239 -15.08 -8.10 -9.67
CA GLY A 239 -15.25 -7.97 -8.23
C GLY A 239 -15.79 -6.60 -7.84
N ARG A 240 -16.43 -6.51 -6.68
CA ARG A 240 -16.92 -5.25 -6.09
C ARG A 240 -17.75 -4.40 -7.07
N GLY A 241 -18.56 -5.04 -7.92
CA GLY A 241 -19.39 -4.33 -8.89
C GLY A 241 -18.61 -3.62 -10.01
N GLY A 242 -17.40 -4.06 -10.32
CA GLY A 242 -16.49 -3.49 -11.33
C GLY A 242 -15.37 -2.61 -10.77
N LEU A 243 -15.37 -2.34 -9.45
CA LEU A 243 -14.24 -1.70 -8.77
C LEU A 243 -13.03 -2.62 -8.66
N GLY A 244 -13.25 -3.92 -8.73
CA GLY A 244 -12.25 -4.98 -8.68
C GLY A 244 -11.97 -5.50 -7.26
N THR A 245 -11.87 -6.82 -7.13
CA THR A 245 -11.35 -7.47 -5.93
C THR A 245 -9.85 -7.19 -5.80
N ILE A 246 -9.40 -6.81 -4.61
CA ILE A 246 -8.01 -6.51 -4.34
C ILE A 246 -7.28 -7.80 -4.00
N SER A 247 -6.30 -8.20 -4.82
CA SER A 247 -5.44 -9.36 -4.55
C SER A 247 -4.14 -8.94 -3.88
N VAL A 248 -3.87 -9.45 -2.69
CA VAL A 248 -2.63 -9.21 -1.94
C VAL A 248 -1.85 -10.52 -1.86
N GLY A 249 -0.61 -10.52 -2.33
CA GLY A 249 0.19 -11.74 -2.48
C GLY A 249 1.58 -11.66 -1.90
N ALA A 250 2.02 -12.74 -1.25
CA ALA A 250 3.34 -12.87 -0.66
C ALA A 250 4.44 -12.91 -1.74
N ALA A 251 5.53 -12.18 -1.56
CA ALA A 251 6.66 -12.16 -2.50
C ALA A 251 7.42 -13.49 -2.59
N GLY A 252 7.39 -14.28 -1.52
CA GLY A 252 8.12 -15.55 -1.40
C GLY A 252 9.24 -15.49 -0.36
N ASN A 253 9.76 -16.67 0.03
CA ASN A 253 10.69 -16.82 1.15
C ASN A 253 12.04 -17.42 0.72
N ASP A 254 12.44 -17.20 -0.52
CA ASP A 254 13.65 -17.82 -1.08
C ASP A 254 14.88 -16.90 -1.05
N GLY A 255 14.71 -15.64 -0.60
CA GLY A 255 15.78 -14.64 -0.58
C GLY A 255 16.33 -14.34 -1.97
N ARG A 256 15.49 -14.33 -3.01
CA ARG A 256 15.88 -14.23 -4.42
C ARG A 256 15.03 -13.24 -5.20
N ASP A 257 15.53 -12.87 -6.37
CA ASP A 257 14.76 -12.11 -7.34
C ASP A 257 13.66 -12.99 -7.97
N HIS A 258 12.40 -12.60 -7.78
CA HIS A 258 11.24 -13.29 -8.34
C HIS A 258 10.56 -12.49 -9.45
N GLN A 259 11.25 -11.54 -10.06
CA GLN A 259 10.67 -10.60 -11.02
C GLN A 259 10.13 -11.23 -12.32
N SER A 260 10.51 -12.46 -12.64
CA SER A 260 9.95 -13.22 -13.76
C SER A 260 8.93 -14.29 -13.34
N GLN A 261 8.61 -14.40 -12.04
CA GLN A 261 7.66 -15.39 -11.53
C GLN A 261 6.22 -14.93 -11.74
N GLY A 262 5.50 -15.58 -12.63
CA GLY A 262 4.21 -15.11 -13.12
C GLY A 262 3.11 -14.88 -12.08
N SER A 263 3.10 -15.62 -10.96
CA SER A 263 2.15 -15.41 -9.87
C SER A 263 2.46 -14.18 -9.01
N LYS A 264 3.67 -13.60 -9.13
CA LYS A 264 4.14 -12.49 -8.28
C LYS A 264 4.19 -11.18 -9.07
N THR A 265 4.40 -11.25 -10.36
CA THR A 265 4.65 -10.10 -11.24
C THR A 265 3.42 -9.61 -11.98
N ASP A 266 2.26 -10.26 -11.77
CA ASP A 266 1.01 -9.82 -12.39
C ASP A 266 0.56 -8.48 -11.84
N ARG A 267 0.15 -7.55 -12.72
CA ARG A 267 -0.27 -6.20 -12.33
C ARG A 267 -1.49 -6.17 -11.41
N HIS A 268 -2.32 -7.21 -11.43
CA HIS A 268 -3.52 -7.30 -10.58
C HIS A 268 -3.21 -7.79 -9.16
N ILE A 269 -1.98 -8.25 -8.90
CA ILE A 269 -1.52 -8.59 -7.55
C ILE A 269 -0.76 -7.43 -6.91
N THR A 270 -1.00 -7.21 -5.63
CA THR A 270 -0.17 -6.38 -4.75
C THR A 270 0.89 -7.28 -4.13
N ALA A 271 2.09 -7.28 -4.68
CA ALA A 271 3.19 -8.10 -4.18
C ALA A 271 3.79 -7.48 -2.93
N VAL A 272 3.87 -8.27 -1.85
CA VAL A 272 4.29 -7.83 -0.51
C VAL A 272 5.55 -8.56 -0.07
N SER A 273 6.61 -7.80 0.21
CA SER A 273 7.83 -8.28 0.83
C SER A 273 7.79 -8.16 2.35
N ALA A 274 8.82 -8.63 3.05
CA ALA A 274 8.88 -8.64 4.50
C ALA A 274 10.08 -7.86 5.04
N TYR A 275 9.87 -7.14 6.17
CA TYR A 275 10.95 -6.49 6.93
C TYR A 275 10.85 -6.82 8.43
N ARG A 276 12.00 -6.79 9.12
CA ARG A 276 12.12 -7.21 10.52
C ARG A 276 11.92 -6.07 11.52
N GLU A 277 11.65 -6.44 12.77
CA GLU A 277 11.36 -5.51 13.86
C GLU A 277 12.52 -4.57 14.18
N ALA A 278 13.73 -5.10 14.35
CA ALA A 278 14.82 -4.42 15.05
C ALA A 278 15.25 -3.11 14.38
N ASP A 279 15.37 -3.10 13.05
CA ASP A 279 15.97 -2.00 12.30
C ASP A 279 15.20 -1.64 11.01
N GLY A 280 14.09 -2.33 10.73
CA GLY A 280 13.33 -2.15 9.49
C GLY A 280 14.00 -2.78 8.26
N SER A 281 15.14 -3.45 8.42
CA SER A 281 15.80 -4.12 7.30
C SER A 281 14.95 -5.26 6.75
N SER A 282 15.09 -5.51 5.47
CA SER A 282 14.45 -6.63 4.77
C SER A 282 14.74 -7.95 5.47
N SER A 283 13.72 -8.77 5.70
CA SER A 283 13.91 -10.10 6.28
C SER A 283 14.77 -10.97 5.38
N PHE A 284 15.66 -11.76 5.97
CA PHE A 284 16.65 -12.56 5.25
C PHE A 284 16.06 -13.43 4.14
N TYR A 285 14.91 -14.01 4.38
CA TYR A 285 14.25 -14.93 3.46
C TYR A 285 13.46 -14.22 2.36
N THR A 286 13.14 -12.93 2.52
CA THR A 286 12.18 -12.29 1.61
C THR A 286 12.67 -12.28 0.17
N SER A 287 11.83 -12.74 -0.73
CA SER A 287 12.06 -12.59 -2.17
C SER A 287 11.82 -11.14 -2.58
N TYR A 288 12.54 -10.68 -3.59
CA TYR A 288 12.60 -9.28 -4.00
C TYR A 288 12.47 -9.11 -5.52
N GLY A 289 12.50 -7.90 -6.00
CA GLY A 289 12.45 -7.52 -7.41
C GLY A 289 11.63 -6.25 -7.64
N ALA A 290 11.73 -5.68 -8.84
CA ALA A 290 11.04 -4.43 -9.18
C ALA A 290 9.50 -4.56 -9.27
N HIS A 291 8.95 -5.75 -9.10
CA HIS A 291 7.51 -6.02 -9.01
C HIS A 291 6.93 -5.79 -7.61
N ILE A 292 7.76 -5.73 -6.57
CA ILE A 292 7.29 -5.48 -5.20
C ILE A 292 6.60 -4.10 -5.15
N LEU A 293 5.44 -4.04 -4.50
CA LEU A 293 4.74 -2.78 -4.30
C LEU A 293 5.07 -2.15 -2.95
N VAL A 294 4.91 -2.91 -1.87
CA VAL A 294 5.18 -2.48 -0.49
C VAL A 294 5.73 -3.63 0.34
N ALA A 295 6.26 -3.30 1.52
CA ALA A 295 6.73 -4.27 2.50
C ALA A 295 5.87 -4.24 3.76
N GLY A 296 5.60 -5.42 4.33
CA GLY A 296 4.93 -5.57 5.62
C GLY A 296 5.90 -5.98 6.73
N PRO A 297 5.64 -5.60 8.01
CA PRO A 297 6.42 -6.10 9.13
C PRO A 297 6.25 -7.61 9.28
N SER A 298 7.33 -8.34 9.48
CA SER A 298 7.30 -9.78 9.69
C SER A 298 8.53 -10.31 10.44
N SER A 299 8.59 -11.62 10.66
CA SER A 299 9.68 -12.27 11.39
C SER A 299 11.04 -12.14 10.69
N ASP A 300 12.09 -12.47 11.42
CA ASP A 300 13.42 -12.80 10.91
C ASP A 300 14.11 -13.74 11.90
N PHE A 301 15.37 -14.11 11.63
CA PHE A 301 16.16 -14.86 12.59
C PHE A 301 16.44 -14.01 13.84
N THR A 302 16.37 -14.62 15.03
CA THR A 302 16.57 -13.94 16.31
C THR A 302 17.97 -13.37 16.48
N ASP A 303 19.00 -14.01 15.92
CA ASP A 303 20.38 -13.50 15.90
C ASP A 303 20.60 -12.31 14.97
N LEU A 304 19.65 -12.05 14.07
CA LEU A 304 19.56 -10.85 13.24
C LEU A 304 18.65 -9.76 13.86
N GLY A 305 18.13 -9.99 15.08
CA GLY A 305 17.23 -9.09 15.76
C GLY A 305 15.78 -9.15 15.25
N GLY A 306 15.38 -10.30 14.70
CA GLY A 306 14.00 -10.56 14.32
C GLY A 306 13.20 -11.19 15.44
N SER A 307 11.90 -10.92 15.46
CA SER A 307 10.89 -11.54 16.33
C SER A 307 9.79 -12.13 15.47
N GLY A 308 9.18 -13.22 15.93
CA GLY A 308 7.96 -13.73 15.30
C GLY A 308 6.78 -12.78 15.52
N GLN A 309 5.74 -12.96 14.75
CA GLN A 309 4.48 -12.25 14.92
C GLN A 309 3.57 -13.02 15.86
N VAL A 310 2.91 -12.31 16.78
CA VAL A 310 1.87 -12.88 17.65
C VAL A 310 0.56 -12.90 16.88
N THR A 311 -0.04 -14.11 16.77
CA THR A 311 -1.31 -14.30 16.07
C THR A 311 -2.03 -15.56 16.57
N THR A 312 -3.26 -15.77 16.11
CA THR A 312 -4.03 -17.00 16.36
C THR A 312 -3.32 -18.24 15.80
N ASP A 313 -3.43 -19.37 16.51
CA ASP A 313 -3.05 -20.68 16.02
C ASP A 313 -4.24 -21.62 16.18
N ILE A 314 -4.18 -22.83 15.65
CA ILE A 314 -5.23 -23.83 15.93
C ILE A 314 -5.23 -24.18 17.41
N ARG A 315 -6.43 -24.35 17.97
CA ARG A 315 -6.59 -24.57 19.40
C ARG A 315 -5.99 -25.89 19.86
N GLY A 316 -5.34 -25.83 21.01
CA GLY A 316 -4.76 -26.99 21.67
C GLY A 316 -3.29 -27.21 21.32
N GLU A 317 -2.86 -28.50 21.28
CA GLU A 317 -1.44 -28.84 21.09
C GLU A 317 -1.00 -28.95 19.63
N ALA A 318 -1.92 -28.77 18.67
CA ALA A 318 -1.61 -28.79 17.25
C ALA A 318 -1.22 -27.38 16.76
N GLY A 319 -0.65 -27.28 15.53
CA GLY A 319 -0.21 -26.01 14.94
C GLY A 319 1.22 -25.66 15.26
N TYR A 320 1.52 -24.36 15.31
CA TYR A 320 2.90 -23.86 15.52
C TYR A 320 3.36 -23.95 16.97
N ASN A 321 2.45 -24.09 17.92
CA ASN A 321 2.76 -24.18 19.36
C ASN A 321 2.91 -25.62 19.88
N MET A 322 3.24 -26.56 19.04
CA MET A 322 3.46 -27.97 19.44
C MET A 322 4.48 -28.07 20.59
N GLY A 323 4.00 -28.41 21.80
CA GLY A 323 4.83 -28.67 22.97
C GLY A 323 5.05 -27.51 23.92
N ILE A 324 4.42 -26.37 23.72
CA ILE A 324 4.36 -25.25 24.65
C ILE A 324 3.12 -25.43 25.53
N ASP A 325 3.23 -25.03 26.78
CA ASP A 325 2.33 -25.28 27.93
C ASP A 325 0.83 -25.47 27.62
N PRO A 326 0.16 -26.53 28.10
CA PRO A 326 -1.25 -26.76 27.81
C PRO A 326 -2.13 -25.70 28.49
N GLY A 327 -2.85 -24.96 27.69
CA GLY A 327 -3.80 -23.95 28.16
C GLY A 327 -4.20 -23.01 27.04
N ALA A 328 -4.81 -21.87 27.38
CA ALA A 328 -5.20 -20.85 26.41
C ALA A 328 -4.01 -20.27 25.59
N ALA A 329 -2.78 -20.46 26.07
CA ALA A 329 -1.57 -20.13 25.33
C ALA A 329 -1.36 -21.00 24.07
N ALA A 330 -1.84 -22.21 24.06
CA ALA A 330 -1.76 -23.12 22.91
C ALA A 330 -2.67 -22.72 21.73
N ASP A 331 -3.54 -21.72 21.91
CA ASP A 331 -4.40 -21.20 20.85
C ASP A 331 -3.75 -20.06 20.07
N TYR A 332 -2.48 -19.70 20.39
CA TYR A 332 -1.71 -18.63 19.76
C TYR A 332 -0.28 -19.06 19.49
N THR A 333 0.35 -18.37 18.57
CA THR A 333 1.79 -18.45 18.30
C THR A 333 2.44 -17.07 18.38
N ASP A 334 3.70 -17.01 18.78
CA ASP A 334 4.59 -15.84 18.68
C ASP A 334 5.71 -16.05 17.64
N GLY A 335 5.68 -17.18 16.95
CA GLY A 335 6.68 -17.58 15.96
C GLY A 335 6.23 -17.44 14.50
N PHE A 336 5.05 -16.86 14.24
CA PHE A 336 4.57 -16.74 12.86
C PHE A 336 5.38 -15.69 12.08
N GLY A 337 5.48 -15.86 10.76
CA GLY A 337 6.28 -14.95 9.93
C GLY A 337 6.32 -15.31 8.46
N GLY A 338 7.48 -15.11 7.84
CA GLY A 338 7.61 -15.20 6.40
C GLY A 338 6.97 -14.01 5.68
N THR A 339 7.05 -13.95 4.37
CA THR A 339 6.18 -13.05 3.59
C THR A 339 4.71 -13.42 3.75
N SER A 340 4.43 -14.63 4.26
CA SER A 340 3.12 -15.09 4.71
C SER A 340 2.55 -14.28 5.87
N GLY A 341 3.40 -13.75 6.76
CA GLY A 341 2.99 -12.86 7.84
C GLY A 341 2.89 -11.39 7.42
N ALA A 342 3.73 -10.96 6.49
CA ALA A 342 3.68 -9.60 5.94
C ALA A 342 2.41 -9.33 5.12
N THR A 343 2.00 -10.30 4.32
CA THR A 343 0.85 -10.20 3.41
C THR A 343 -0.48 -9.91 4.14
N PRO A 344 -0.85 -10.66 5.19
CA PRO A 344 -2.09 -10.38 5.93
C PRO A 344 -2.09 -9.02 6.63
N ILE A 345 -0.94 -8.50 7.04
CA ILE A 345 -0.85 -7.14 7.56
C ILE A 345 -1.27 -6.13 6.50
N VAL A 346 -0.74 -6.24 5.27
CA VAL A 346 -1.14 -5.37 4.16
C VAL A 346 -2.61 -5.59 3.76
N THR A 347 -3.09 -6.85 3.79
CA THR A 347 -4.51 -7.17 3.58
C THR A 347 -5.41 -6.47 4.60
N GLY A 348 -5.00 -6.44 5.86
CA GLY A 348 -5.69 -5.70 6.92
C GLY A 348 -5.70 -4.20 6.67
N VAL A 349 -4.56 -3.61 6.25
CA VAL A 349 -4.48 -2.18 5.90
C VAL A 349 -5.40 -1.86 4.71
N VAL A 350 -5.42 -2.70 3.68
CA VAL A 350 -6.37 -2.56 2.55
C VAL A 350 -7.82 -2.62 3.04
N SER A 351 -8.11 -3.48 4.03
CA SER A 351 -9.46 -3.56 4.61
C SER A 351 -9.83 -2.28 5.36
N LEU A 352 -8.88 -1.63 6.06
CA LEU A 352 -9.11 -0.30 6.66
C LEU A 352 -9.35 0.77 5.60
N MET A 353 -8.60 0.75 4.49
CA MET A 353 -8.81 1.67 3.37
C MET A 353 -10.20 1.52 2.76
N LEU A 354 -10.70 0.28 2.61
CA LEU A 354 -12.03 0.02 2.04
C LEU A 354 -13.17 0.35 3.03
N ASP A 355 -12.94 0.28 4.34
CA ASP A 355 -13.86 0.79 5.36
C ASP A 355 -13.93 2.33 5.29
N ALA A 356 -12.79 2.99 5.10
CA ALA A 356 -12.72 4.44 4.90
C ALA A 356 -13.39 4.88 3.59
N ASN A 357 -13.20 4.11 2.51
CA ASN A 357 -13.76 4.44 1.19
C ASN A 357 -14.03 3.17 0.37
N ALA A 358 -15.25 2.69 0.43
CA ALA A 358 -15.70 1.53 -0.34
C ALA A 358 -15.73 1.76 -1.87
N GLY A 359 -15.61 3.01 -2.31
CA GLY A 359 -15.60 3.42 -3.73
C GLY A 359 -14.27 3.28 -4.44
N LEU A 360 -13.18 2.94 -3.74
CA LEU A 360 -11.85 2.78 -4.35
C LEU A 360 -11.83 1.64 -5.37
N GLY A 361 -11.25 1.90 -6.55
CA GLY A 361 -10.91 0.87 -7.50
C GLY A 361 -9.65 0.10 -7.08
N TRP A 362 -9.42 -1.05 -7.67
CA TRP A 362 -8.24 -1.87 -7.34
C TRP A 362 -6.92 -1.17 -7.66
N ARG A 363 -6.90 -0.28 -8.65
CA ARG A 363 -5.73 0.53 -9.01
C ARG A 363 -5.51 1.66 -8.02
N ASP A 364 -6.60 2.32 -7.53
CA ASP A 364 -6.50 3.34 -6.48
C ASP A 364 -5.83 2.80 -5.22
N VAL A 365 -6.21 1.58 -4.80
CA VAL A 365 -5.60 0.94 -3.62
C VAL A 365 -4.09 0.80 -3.77
N LYS A 366 -3.61 0.43 -4.96
CA LYS A 366 -2.17 0.31 -5.23
C LYS A 366 -1.48 1.69 -5.24
N ASP A 367 -2.12 2.71 -5.79
CA ASP A 367 -1.58 4.07 -5.82
C ASP A 367 -1.49 4.66 -4.40
N ILE A 368 -2.52 4.46 -3.58
CA ILE A 368 -2.52 4.90 -2.18
C ILE A 368 -1.45 4.16 -1.37
N LEU A 369 -1.35 2.83 -1.50
CA LEU A 369 -0.31 2.06 -0.81
C LEU A 369 1.09 2.54 -1.18
N ALA A 370 1.33 2.84 -2.46
CA ALA A 370 2.63 3.37 -2.92
C ALA A 370 2.90 4.77 -2.37
N ALA A 371 1.91 5.68 -2.45
CA ALA A 371 2.07 7.07 -2.04
C ALA A 371 2.18 7.25 -0.52
N SER A 372 1.56 6.37 0.27
CA SER A 372 1.59 6.42 1.74
C SER A 372 2.73 5.63 2.36
N ALA A 373 3.40 4.74 1.61
CA ALA A 373 4.47 3.90 2.13
C ALA A 373 5.62 4.74 2.69
N LYS A 374 6.25 4.23 3.75
CA LYS A 374 7.39 4.87 4.44
C LYS A 374 8.70 4.17 4.07
N MET A 375 9.80 4.90 4.06
CA MET A 375 11.11 4.26 4.00
C MET A 375 11.28 3.30 5.18
N ALA A 376 11.46 2.02 4.90
CA ALA A 376 11.66 1.00 5.93
C ALA A 376 12.99 1.19 6.66
N VAL A 377 14.01 1.66 5.95
CA VAL A 377 15.36 1.98 6.45
C VAL A 377 15.75 3.38 6.01
N ALA A 378 16.75 3.97 6.65
CA ALA A 378 17.27 5.26 6.22
C ALA A 378 17.71 5.21 4.74
N TYR A 379 17.46 6.30 4.01
CA TYR A 379 17.88 6.42 2.62
C TYR A 379 19.40 6.22 2.49
N ASP A 380 19.77 5.20 1.74
CA ASP A 380 21.15 4.88 1.43
C ASP A 380 21.28 4.63 -0.08
N THR A 381 22.26 5.29 -0.70
CA THR A 381 22.61 5.09 -2.10
C THR A 381 23.66 3.99 -2.30
N GLY A 382 24.12 3.39 -1.20
CA GLY A 382 25.13 2.32 -1.23
C GLY A 382 24.51 0.92 -1.35
N PRO A 383 25.26 -0.07 -1.83
CA PRO A 383 24.82 -1.45 -1.86
C PRO A 383 24.69 -1.97 -0.43
N THR A 384 23.48 -2.32 0.00
CA THR A 384 23.24 -2.98 1.27
C THR A 384 23.40 -4.48 1.08
N GLY A 385 24.60 -5.01 1.35
CA GLY A 385 24.84 -6.44 1.37
C GLY A 385 24.53 -7.01 2.76
N TYR A 386 23.82 -8.15 2.80
CA TYR A 386 23.66 -8.92 4.03
C TYR A 386 24.84 -9.84 4.24
N ARG A 387 25.36 -9.85 5.48
CA ARG A 387 26.34 -10.85 5.89
C ARG A 387 25.63 -11.90 6.72
N VAL A 388 25.51 -13.11 6.20
CA VAL A 388 25.04 -14.25 6.96
C VAL A 388 26.23 -15.09 7.39
N SER A 389 26.36 -15.31 8.70
CA SER A 389 27.33 -16.24 9.27
C SER A 389 26.67 -17.60 9.37
N ALA A 390 26.79 -18.43 8.34
CA ALA A 390 26.36 -19.82 8.40
C ALA A 390 27.56 -20.72 8.61
N GLY A 391 27.61 -21.45 9.74
CA GLY A 391 28.53 -22.56 9.94
C GLY A 391 30.03 -22.24 9.89
N GLY A 392 30.46 -21.10 10.42
CA GLY A 392 31.88 -20.76 10.56
C GLY A 392 32.52 -20.08 9.34
N GLY A 393 31.73 -19.72 8.34
CA GLY A 393 32.14 -18.87 7.22
C GLY A 393 31.19 -17.70 7.04
N THR A 394 31.72 -16.50 6.77
CA THR A 394 30.89 -15.36 6.40
C THR A 394 30.64 -15.44 4.89
N ALA A 395 29.50 -15.94 4.46
CA ALA A 395 29.07 -15.81 3.09
C ALA A 395 28.42 -14.43 2.91
N LEU A 396 28.95 -13.61 2.01
CA LEU A 396 28.25 -12.45 1.48
C LEU A 396 27.28 -13.02 0.44
N TYR A 397 26.02 -13.12 0.80
CA TYR A 397 24.99 -13.17 -0.20
C TYR A 397 24.81 -11.72 -0.67
N GLY A 398 25.55 -11.37 -1.70
CA GLY A 398 25.50 -10.06 -2.27
C GLY A 398 24.18 -9.87 -2.99
N LEU A 399 23.23 -9.23 -2.33
CA LEU A 399 22.25 -8.44 -3.04
C LEU A 399 23.00 -7.21 -3.52
N ASN A 400 23.50 -7.26 -4.72
CA ASN A 400 24.31 -6.17 -5.22
C ASN A 400 23.57 -4.85 -5.37
N GLU A 401 22.28 -4.77 -5.04
CA GLU A 401 21.51 -3.62 -5.48
C GLU A 401 20.24 -3.33 -4.68
N THR A 402 20.34 -3.19 -3.39
CA THR A 402 19.24 -2.64 -2.60
C THR A 402 19.41 -1.14 -2.30
N SER A 403 20.04 -0.40 -3.20
CA SER A 403 20.04 1.05 -3.08
C SER A 403 18.63 1.57 -3.32
N THR A 404 18.17 2.40 -2.40
CA THR A 404 16.91 3.12 -2.59
C THR A 404 17.09 4.15 -3.70
N GLN A 405 16.22 4.13 -4.69
CA GLN A 405 16.22 5.05 -5.82
C GLN A 405 15.08 6.06 -5.68
N LEU A 406 15.24 7.21 -6.33
CA LEU A 406 14.18 8.19 -6.49
C LEU A 406 13.60 8.02 -7.90
N ASN A 407 12.40 7.51 -7.97
CA ASN A 407 11.71 7.18 -9.21
C ASN A 407 10.66 8.24 -9.54
N GLY A 408 10.63 8.66 -10.79
CA GLY A 408 9.81 9.77 -11.24
C GLY A 408 10.46 11.13 -10.98
N GLN A 409 10.26 12.06 -11.90
CA GLN A 409 10.64 13.46 -11.69
C GLN A 409 9.45 14.33 -11.37
N SER A 410 8.27 13.74 -11.23
CA SER A 410 7.07 14.50 -10.95
C SER A 410 7.15 15.17 -9.57
N ALA A 411 6.78 16.43 -9.48
CA ALA A 411 6.65 17.15 -8.22
C ALA A 411 5.49 16.61 -7.36
N GLY A 412 4.76 15.61 -7.84
CA GLY A 412 3.49 15.16 -7.27
C GLY A 412 3.59 14.49 -5.90
N TRP A 413 4.77 14.00 -5.49
CA TRP A 413 4.92 13.36 -4.18
C TRP A 413 5.99 14.03 -3.32
N ASN A 414 5.61 14.60 -2.18
CA ASN A 414 6.52 15.34 -1.29
C ASN A 414 7.41 16.35 -2.04
N GLY A 415 6.87 16.96 -3.09
CA GLY A 415 7.56 17.92 -3.94
C GLY A 415 8.62 17.34 -4.87
N GLY A 416 8.64 16.02 -5.12
CA GLY A 416 9.64 15.37 -5.97
C GLY A 416 9.31 13.90 -6.22
N ALA A 417 10.31 13.14 -6.62
CA ALA A 417 10.21 11.73 -6.90
C ALA A 417 9.91 10.86 -5.65
N MET A 418 9.20 9.74 -5.84
CA MET A 418 8.99 8.72 -4.80
C MET A 418 10.24 7.86 -4.64
N HIS A 419 10.49 7.40 -3.40
CA HIS A 419 11.51 6.38 -3.17
C HIS A 419 11.00 4.99 -3.64
N PHE A 420 11.91 4.19 -4.14
CA PHE A 420 11.65 2.80 -4.54
C PHE A 420 12.87 1.92 -4.29
N ASN A 421 12.64 0.68 -3.90
CA ASN A 421 13.69 -0.30 -3.67
C ASN A 421 13.18 -1.70 -3.99
N ASN A 422 13.97 -2.53 -4.65
CA ASN A 422 13.56 -3.89 -5.02
C ASN A 422 13.22 -4.80 -3.82
N SER A 423 13.74 -4.50 -2.62
CA SER A 423 13.43 -5.26 -1.40
C SER A 423 12.16 -4.80 -0.69
N TYR A 424 11.75 -3.55 -0.88
CA TYR A 424 10.64 -2.94 -0.14
C TYR A 424 9.54 -2.36 -1.03
N GLY A 425 9.73 -2.35 -2.35
CA GLY A 425 8.87 -1.58 -3.24
C GLY A 425 8.95 -0.09 -2.90
N TYR A 426 7.79 0.55 -2.75
CA TYR A 426 7.69 1.94 -2.29
C TYR A 426 7.93 2.11 -0.79
N GLY A 427 8.17 1.03 -0.03
CA GLY A 427 8.53 1.09 1.37
C GLY A 427 7.64 0.26 2.28
N ALA A 428 7.78 0.48 3.58
CA ALA A 428 6.96 -0.13 4.61
C ALA A 428 5.52 0.40 4.55
N VAL A 429 4.54 -0.48 4.62
CA VAL A 429 3.13 -0.11 4.66
C VAL A 429 2.83 0.78 5.87
N ASP A 430 2.06 1.85 5.64
CA ASP A 430 1.60 2.79 6.65
C ASP A 430 0.06 2.81 6.69
N ALA A 431 -0.52 2.21 7.73
CA ALA A 431 -1.98 2.15 7.87
C ALA A 431 -2.60 3.54 8.05
N TYR A 432 -1.91 4.44 8.78
CA TYR A 432 -2.39 5.80 8.99
C TYR A 432 -2.46 6.56 7.66
N GLY A 433 -1.32 6.66 6.96
CA GLY A 433 -1.27 7.37 5.68
C GLY A 433 -2.23 6.76 4.65
N ALA A 434 -2.30 5.42 4.57
CA ALA A 434 -3.17 4.74 3.64
C ALA A 434 -4.67 4.98 3.91
N ALA A 435 -5.10 4.89 5.18
CA ALA A 435 -6.51 5.11 5.54
C ALA A 435 -6.93 6.57 5.34
N ARG A 436 -6.10 7.55 5.73
CA ARG A 436 -6.39 8.97 5.57
C ARG A 436 -6.41 9.40 4.10
N MET A 437 -5.50 8.90 3.28
CA MET A 437 -5.57 9.12 1.83
C MET A 437 -6.80 8.46 1.21
N ALA A 438 -7.13 7.23 1.62
CA ALA A 438 -8.31 6.52 1.12
C ALA A 438 -9.61 7.30 1.36
N GLU A 439 -9.75 7.90 2.54
CA GLU A 439 -10.92 8.68 2.94
C GLU A 439 -11.24 9.81 1.96
N VAL A 440 -10.22 10.51 1.49
CA VAL A 440 -10.36 11.68 0.62
C VAL A 440 -10.15 11.39 -0.86
N TRP A 441 -9.76 10.16 -1.22
CA TRP A 441 -9.32 9.84 -2.58
C TRP A 441 -10.32 10.16 -3.68
N SER A 442 -11.62 10.07 -3.36
CA SER A 442 -12.70 10.39 -4.31
C SER A 442 -12.77 11.89 -4.70
N LEU A 443 -12.08 12.78 -3.98
CA LEU A 443 -11.96 14.19 -4.34
C LEU A 443 -11.10 14.40 -5.59
N PHE A 444 -10.16 13.49 -5.84
CA PHE A 444 -9.15 13.63 -6.88
C PHE A 444 -9.54 13.05 -8.23
N GLY A 445 -10.70 12.42 -8.32
CA GLY A 445 -11.20 11.88 -9.58
C GLY A 445 -12.04 10.61 -9.47
N PRO A 446 -12.43 10.03 -10.59
CA PRO A 446 -13.17 8.79 -10.61
C PRO A 446 -12.30 7.60 -10.23
N ALA A 447 -12.92 6.56 -9.64
CA ALA A 447 -12.22 5.33 -9.27
C ALA A 447 -11.44 4.71 -10.45
N LYS A 448 -10.20 4.35 -10.20
CA LYS A 448 -9.31 3.69 -11.17
C LYS A 448 -9.56 2.18 -11.17
N THR A 449 -10.09 1.68 -12.25
CA THR A 449 -10.54 0.29 -12.43
C THR A 449 -10.01 -0.30 -13.73
N SER A 450 -10.28 -1.58 -13.99
CA SER A 450 -9.95 -2.19 -15.30
C SER A 450 -10.67 -1.50 -16.47
N ALA A 451 -11.83 -0.86 -16.23
CA ALA A 451 -12.63 -0.22 -17.28
C ALA A 451 -12.00 1.07 -17.83
N ASN A 452 -11.20 1.78 -17.04
CA ASN A 452 -10.51 3.02 -17.43
C ASN A 452 -8.98 2.88 -17.45
N GLU A 453 -8.46 1.65 -17.37
CA GLU A 453 -7.05 1.38 -17.59
C GLU A 453 -6.72 1.57 -19.07
N VAL A 454 -5.64 2.27 -19.35
CA VAL A 454 -5.10 2.42 -20.71
C VAL A 454 -3.80 1.63 -20.85
N THR A 455 -3.52 1.20 -22.08
CA THR A 455 -2.33 0.39 -22.37
C THR A 455 -1.59 0.96 -23.57
N ALA A 456 -0.27 1.07 -23.45
CA ALA A 456 0.63 1.32 -24.57
C ALA A 456 1.55 0.10 -24.77
N THR A 457 1.88 -0.19 -26.03
CA THR A 457 2.76 -1.32 -26.39
C THR A 457 3.77 -0.90 -27.42
N THR A 458 4.99 -1.44 -27.30
CA THR A 458 6.00 -1.31 -28.37
C THR A 458 5.73 -2.22 -29.56
N GLY A 459 4.83 -3.21 -29.41
CA GLY A 459 4.83 -4.37 -30.28
C GLY A 459 6.09 -5.23 -30.09
N VAL A 460 6.20 -6.29 -30.88
CA VAL A 460 7.39 -7.17 -30.84
C VAL A 460 8.53 -6.54 -31.62
N LEU A 461 9.62 -6.22 -30.93
CA LEU A 461 10.84 -5.64 -31.52
C LEU A 461 11.86 -6.76 -31.69
N PRO A 462 12.27 -7.11 -32.95
CA PRO A 462 13.35 -8.05 -33.16
C PRO A 462 14.68 -7.42 -32.72
N VAL A 463 15.46 -8.13 -31.93
CA VAL A 463 16.73 -7.64 -31.36
C VAL A 463 17.92 -8.34 -32.00
N GLY A 464 17.90 -9.67 -32.00
CA GLY A 464 18.99 -10.46 -32.58
C GLY A 464 20.34 -10.27 -31.87
N MET A 465 20.32 -10.00 -30.55
CA MET A 465 21.53 -9.87 -29.75
C MET A 465 22.09 -11.24 -29.38
N SER A 466 23.40 -11.40 -29.48
CA SER A 466 24.14 -12.52 -28.91
C SER A 466 25.37 -12.00 -28.17
N ALA A 467 25.51 -12.35 -26.91
CA ALA A 467 26.66 -12.02 -26.10
C ALA A 467 27.22 -13.31 -25.47
N SER A 468 28.52 -13.50 -25.47
CA SER A 468 29.18 -14.66 -24.90
C SER A 468 30.21 -14.22 -23.86
N THR A 469 30.30 -15.01 -22.78
CA THR A 469 31.34 -14.87 -21.77
C THR A 469 32.30 -16.03 -21.89
N ASP A 470 33.60 -15.75 -22.00
CA ASP A 470 34.63 -16.74 -21.92
C ASP A 470 35.00 -16.93 -20.43
N LEU A 471 34.81 -18.12 -19.91
CA LEU A 471 35.28 -18.47 -18.56
C LEU A 471 36.72 -19.00 -18.63
N GLU A 472 37.68 -18.24 -18.13
CA GLU A 472 39.03 -18.76 -17.94
C GLU A 472 39.07 -19.72 -16.74
N LEU A 473 39.43 -20.98 -17.00
CA LEU A 473 39.72 -22.01 -16.02
C LEU A 473 41.02 -21.73 -15.25
N PHE A 474 40.90 -21.40 -13.96
CA PHE A 474 42.08 -21.36 -13.09
C PHE A 474 42.42 -22.74 -12.55
N THR A 475 43.60 -23.23 -12.87
CA THR A 475 44.14 -24.56 -12.55
C THR A 475 44.56 -24.75 -11.09
N ASN A 476 43.88 -24.21 -10.11
CA ASN A 476 44.20 -24.45 -8.68
C ASN A 476 42.99 -24.42 -7.77
N GLY A 477 41.81 -24.79 -8.21
CA GLY A 477 40.67 -25.01 -7.33
C GLY A 477 40.04 -23.74 -6.70
N LEU A 478 40.50 -22.57 -7.08
CA LEU A 478 39.86 -21.28 -6.73
C LEU A 478 39.20 -20.75 -8.00
N ILE A 479 37.89 -20.82 -8.02
CA ILE A 479 37.10 -20.11 -9.03
C ILE A 479 37.13 -18.64 -8.59
N ALA A 480 37.89 -17.81 -9.28
CA ALA A 480 37.74 -16.37 -9.20
C ALA A 480 36.50 -16.04 -10.04
N PHE A 481 35.46 -15.57 -9.43
CA PHE A 481 34.36 -14.99 -10.16
C PHE A 481 34.86 -13.66 -10.75
N ASN A 482 35.14 -13.67 -12.03
CA ASN A 482 35.12 -12.45 -12.80
C ASN A 482 33.64 -12.25 -13.14
N SER A 483 33.02 -11.23 -12.59
CA SER A 483 31.77 -10.68 -13.12
C SER A 483 32.11 -10.08 -14.48
N ASP A 484 32.21 -10.94 -15.48
CA ASP A 484 32.54 -10.47 -16.83
C ASP A 484 31.30 -9.80 -17.40
N ILE A 485 31.40 -8.50 -17.39
CA ILE A 485 30.55 -7.57 -18.09
C ILE A 485 30.45 -8.05 -19.53
N ILE A 486 29.24 -8.11 -20.08
CA ILE A 486 29.00 -8.21 -21.51
C ILE A 486 29.68 -6.98 -22.15
N GLY A 487 30.96 -6.94 -22.36
CA GLY A 487 31.62 -5.80 -22.93
C GLY A 487 31.02 -4.44 -22.53
N ASP A 488 30.95 -3.50 -23.44
CA ASP A 488 30.12 -2.29 -23.25
C ASP A 488 28.64 -2.69 -23.14
N PRO A 489 27.88 -2.13 -22.18
CA PRO A 489 26.46 -2.43 -22.01
C PRO A 489 25.70 -2.34 -23.33
N GLN A 490 24.93 -3.39 -23.65
CA GLN A 490 24.11 -3.40 -24.85
C GLN A 490 22.83 -2.61 -24.60
N ARG A 491 22.55 -1.61 -25.45
CA ARG A 491 21.43 -0.70 -25.28
C ARG A 491 20.44 -0.81 -26.43
N PHE A 492 19.17 -0.88 -26.08
CA PHE A 492 18.04 -0.85 -27.02
C PHE A 492 17.15 0.32 -26.66
N THR A 493 16.83 1.14 -27.65
CA THR A 493 15.94 2.30 -27.45
C THR A 493 14.62 2.09 -28.16
N PHE A 494 13.54 2.56 -27.57
CA PHE A 494 12.20 2.49 -28.13
C PHE A 494 11.34 3.65 -27.62
N GLU A 495 10.24 3.90 -28.33
CA GLU A 495 9.26 4.92 -27.99
C GLU A 495 7.86 4.34 -28.09
N PHE A 496 6.94 4.88 -27.32
CA PHE A 496 5.53 4.51 -27.40
C PHE A 496 4.76 5.47 -28.29
N GLY A 497 3.76 4.93 -29.01
CA GLY A 497 2.87 5.73 -29.84
C GLY A 497 1.83 6.54 -29.05
N ALA A 498 1.60 6.19 -27.78
CA ALA A 498 0.65 6.86 -26.89
C ALA A 498 1.35 7.31 -25.62
N ASN A 499 0.93 8.46 -25.05
CA ASN A 499 1.37 8.92 -23.73
C ASN A 499 0.46 8.30 -22.67
N ILE A 500 1.04 7.76 -21.61
CA ILE A 500 0.36 7.12 -20.48
C ILE A 500 1.09 7.48 -19.21
N ASP A 501 0.37 7.79 -18.14
CA ASP A 501 0.87 7.82 -16.78
C ASP A 501 1.04 6.40 -16.27
N VAL A 502 2.27 6.00 -16.05
CA VAL A 502 2.66 4.60 -15.80
C VAL A 502 2.25 4.16 -14.40
N GLU A 503 1.58 3.01 -14.31
CA GLU A 503 1.30 2.31 -13.05
C GLU A 503 2.00 0.96 -12.97
N HIS A 504 2.16 0.28 -14.12
CA HIS A 504 2.85 -1.00 -14.23
C HIS A 504 3.44 -1.20 -15.61
N ILE A 505 4.55 -1.92 -15.69
CA ILE A 505 5.19 -2.31 -16.95
C ILE A 505 5.40 -3.82 -16.97
N ASP A 506 5.04 -4.43 -18.10
CA ASP A 506 5.42 -5.79 -18.47
C ASP A 506 6.45 -5.75 -19.57
N LEU A 507 7.69 -6.16 -19.24
CA LEU A 507 8.74 -6.36 -20.23
C LEU A 507 8.84 -7.85 -20.59
N THR A 508 8.49 -8.18 -21.79
CA THR A 508 8.61 -9.53 -22.33
C THR A 508 9.91 -9.64 -23.11
N ILE A 509 10.75 -10.61 -22.72
CA ILE A 509 11.99 -10.94 -23.37
C ILE A 509 11.90 -12.35 -23.93
N THR A 510 12.18 -12.53 -25.23
CA THR A 510 12.28 -13.84 -25.86
C THR A 510 13.74 -14.12 -26.16
N GLY A 511 14.24 -15.25 -25.70
CA GLY A 511 15.63 -15.63 -25.94
C GLY A 511 16.05 -16.92 -25.25
N SER A 512 17.35 -17.15 -25.18
CA SER A 512 17.94 -18.37 -24.58
C SER A 512 19.34 -18.11 -24.06
N THR A 513 19.77 -18.90 -23.07
CA THR A 513 21.17 -18.99 -22.67
C THR A 513 21.69 -20.39 -22.96
N LEU A 514 22.78 -20.49 -23.68
CA LEU A 514 23.52 -21.72 -23.93
C LEU A 514 24.69 -21.81 -22.95
N VAL A 515 24.66 -22.79 -22.08
CA VAL A 515 25.75 -23.10 -21.13
C VAL A 515 26.53 -24.30 -21.66
N LYS A 516 27.83 -24.15 -21.80
CA LYS A 516 28.73 -25.25 -22.09
C LYS A 516 29.56 -25.60 -20.85
N TYR A 517 29.65 -26.87 -20.51
CA TYR A 517 30.36 -27.34 -19.32
C TYR A 517 31.16 -28.60 -19.60
N LEU A 518 32.22 -28.82 -18.82
CA LEU A 518 33.06 -29.98 -18.86
C LEU A 518 32.66 -30.95 -17.73
N TRP A 519 32.41 -32.20 -18.12
CA TRP A 519 32.17 -33.29 -17.18
C TRP A 519 33.02 -34.50 -17.60
N ALA A 520 33.85 -34.99 -16.70
CA ALA A 520 34.73 -36.12 -16.95
C ALA A 520 35.58 -35.95 -18.25
N GLY A 521 36.04 -34.73 -18.51
CA GLY A 521 36.83 -34.39 -19.69
C GLY A 521 36.04 -34.34 -21.02
N GLN A 522 34.72 -34.37 -20.97
CA GLN A 522 33.87 -34.22 -22.15
C GLN A 522 33.07 -32.92 -22.06
N GLU A 523 32.99 -32.19 -23.17
CA GLU A 523 32.15 -30.98 -23.26
C GLU A 523 30.68 -31.37 -23.48
N PHE A 524 29.80 -30.77 -22.67
CA PHE A 524 28.37 -30.84 -22.82
C PHE A 524 27.85 -29.43 -23.05
N ALA A 525 26.76 -29.29 -23.77
CA ALA A 525 26.05 -28.04 -23.95
C ALA A 525 24.59 -28.21 -23.52
N LYS A 526 24.08 -27.26 -22.76
CA LYS A 526 22.70 -27.25 -22.32
C LYS A 526 22.12 -25.88 -22.52
N PHE A 527 20.92 -25.81 -23.08
CA PHE A 527 20.13 -24.60 -23.07
C PHE A 527 19.50 -24.45 -21.71
N THR A 528 19.68 -23.31 -21.11
CA THR A 528 18.98 -22.88 -19.92
C THR A 528 17.94 -21.85 -20.32
N GLY A 529 16.84 -21.80 -19.57
CA GLY A 529 15.88 -20.73 -19.79
C GLY A 529 16.57 -19.37 -19.64
N MET A 530 16.15 -18.40 -20.47
CA MET A 530 16.56 -17.02 -20.28
C MET A 530 16.08 -16.48 -18.96
N PRO A 531 16.49 -15.45 -18.68
CA PRO A 531 17.67 -14.71 -18.34
C PRO A 531 17.68 -14.33 -16.87
N GLN A 532 17.55 -15.29 -15.99
CA GLN A 532 17.85 -15.06 -14.58
C GLN A 532 19.30 -14.70 -14.34
N GLU A 533 20.08 -14.87 -15.37
CA GLU A 533 21.52 -14.65 -15.38
C GLU A 533 21.87 -13.29 -15.98
N ALA A 534 20.93 -12.56 -16.55
CA ALA A 534 21.17 -11.26 -17.14
C ALA A 534 20.67 -10.15 -16.22
N GLN A 535 21.55 -9.28 -15.77
CA GLN A 535 21.17 -8.03 -15.16
C GLN A 535 20.86 -7.02 -16.24
N PHE A 536 19.71 -6.38 -16.13
CA PHE A 536 19.35 -5.29 -17.02
C PHE A 536 18.65 -4.15 -16.30
N LYS A 537 18.76 -2.97 -16.90
CA LYS A 537 18.07 -1.75 -16.46
C LYS A 537 17.07 -1.33 -17.51
N LEU A 538 15.88 -1.01 -17.07
CA LEU A 538 14.90 -0.27 -17.84
C LEU A 538 14.97 1.19 -17.42
N ILE A 539 15.26 2.08 -18.35
CA ILE A 539 15.45 3.51 -18.08
C ILE A 539 14.37 4.28 -18.81
N ALA A 540 13.57 5.01 -18.06
CA ALA A 540 12.51 5.87 -18.56
C ALA A 540 13.06 7.19 -19.15
N PRO A 541 12.26 7.93 -19.93
CA PRO A 541 12.67 9.20 -20.52
C PRO A 541 13.07 10.27 -19.51
N ASP A 542 12.51 10.25 -18.30
CA ASP A 542 12.83 11.17 -17.21
C ASP A 542 14.09 10.76 -16.41
N GLY A 543 14.67 9.61 -16.72
CA GLY A 543 15.83 9.06 -16.04
C GLY A 543 15.51 8.08 -14.90
N THR A 544 14.23 7.82 -14.62
CA THR A 544 13.81 6.77 -13.67
C THR A 544 14.32 5.41 -14.12
N VAL A 545 14.85 4.64 -13.19
CA VAL A 545 15.47 3.34 -13.47
C VAL A 545 14.77 2.22 -12.72
N GLY A 546 14.30 1.22 -13.45
CA GLY A 546 13.94 -0.08 -12.91
C GLY A 546 15.00 -1.11 -13.29
N PHE A 547 15.42 -1.96 -12.36
CA PHE A 547 16.43 -2.96 -12.67
C PHE A 547 16.04 -4.34 -12.12
N THR A 548 16.55 -5.38 -12.77
CA THR A 548 16.54 -6.72 -12.24
C THR A 548 17.84 -6.93 -11.47
N ALA A 549 17.70 -7.22 -10.18
CA ALA A 549 18.83 -7.72 -9.40
C ALA A 549 18.79 -9.22 -9.48
N GLN A 550 19.88 -9.84 -9.93
CA GLN A 550 19.83 -11.23 -10.23
C GLN A 550 20.58 -12.11 -9.27
N MET A 551 19.92 -13.18 -8.88
CA MET A 551 20.54 -14.39 -8.37
C MET A 551 19.64 -15.58 -8.70
N GLY A 552 19.75 -16.12 -9.90
CA GLY A 552 18.94 -17.24 -10.35
C GLY A 552 19.62 -18.59 -10.22
N GLN A 553 18.84 -19.65 -10.07
CA GLN A 553 19.30 -21.02 -10.36
C GLN A 553 18.94 -21.35 -11.81
N LEU A 554 19.86 -22.07 -12.48
CA LEU A 554 19.65 -22.58 -13.82
C LEU A 554 18.41 -23.46 -13.88
N VAL A 555 17.59 -23.23 -14.87
CA VAL A 555 16.39 -24.03 -15.13
C VAL A 555 16.75 -25.18 -16.06
N ASP A 556 16.40 -26.39 -15.68
CA ASP A 556 16.47 -27.55 -16.56
C ASP A 556 15.36 -27.48 -17.61
N GLN A 557 15.63 -26.84 -18.74
CA GLN A 557 14.70 -26.81 -19.85
C GLN A 557 15.41 -27.17 -21.15
N SER A 558 14.82 -28.11 -21.84
CA SER A 558 15.26 -28.52 -23.16
C SER A 558 14.53 -27.69 -24.22
N GLY A 559 15.19 -26.68 -24.77
CA GLY A 559 14.62 -25.95 -25.92
C GLY A 559 15.36 -24.66 -26.24
N PRO A 560 15.29 -24.21 -27.49
CA PRO A 560 15.90 -22.95 -27.90
C PRO A 560 15.13 -21.77 -27.36
N ALA A 561 14.77 -20.75 -27.90
CA ALA A 561 14.20 -19.52 -27.40
C ALA A 561 12.95 -19.72 -26.52
N GLN A 562 12.88 -18.99 -25.40
CA GLN A 562 11.77 -18.98 -24.46
C GLN A 562 11.35 -17.54 -24.16
N GLU A 563 10.11 -17.37 -23.72
CA GLU A 563 9.52 -16.08 -23.43
C GLU A 563 9.34 -15.89 -21.92
N PHE A 564 9.83 -14.77 -21.39
CA PHE A 564 9.69 -14.38 -20.00
C PHE A 564 9.10 -12.99 -19.88
N VAL A 565 8.20 -12.81 -18.92
CA VAL A 565 7.60 -11.51 -18.60
C VAL A 565 8.12 -11.02 -17.27
N TYR A 566 8.77 -9.85 -17.26
CA TYR A 566 9.26 -9.15 -16.10
C TYR A 566 8.31 -8.03 -15.75
N GLY A 567 7.79 -8.03 -14.51
CA GLY A 567 6.89 -6.98 -14.03
C GLY A 567 7.65 -5.88 -13.30
N PHE A 568 7.29 -4.62 -13.53
CA PHE A 568 7.84 -3.46 -12.86
C PHE A 568 6.72 -2.63 -12.26
N SER A 569 6.77 -2.42 -10.95
CA SER A 569 5.84 -1.57 -10.20
C SER A 569 6.42 -0.18 -9.91
N GLY A 570 7.73 0.00 -10.07
CA GLY A 570 8.50 1.18 -9.62
C GLY A 570 8.50 2.37 -10.58
N PHE A 571 7.58 2.47 -11.53
CA PHE A 571 7.52 3.58 -12.49
C PHE A 571 6.29 4.48 -12.32
N ARG A 572 5.60 4.44 -11.17
CA ARG A 572 4.48 5.34 -10.91
C ARG A 572 4.91 6.79 -10.94
N GLY A 573 4.11 7.64 -11.60
CA GLY A 573 4.41 9.05 -11.82
C GLY A 573 5.39 9.32 -12.97
N VAL A 574 5.65 8.32 -13.84
CA VAL A 574 6.43 8.47 -15.08
C VAL A 574 5.49 8.46 -16.26
N GLU A 575 5.71 9.34 -17.23
CA GLU A 575 4.99 9.30 -18.50
C GLU A 575 5.73 8.46 -19.55
N THR A 576 4.97 7.79 -20.42
CA THR A 576 5.59 7.01 -21.51
C THR A 576 6.22 7.86 -22.61
N LYS A 577 5.94 9.16 -22.66
CA LYS A 577 6.41 10.06 -23.69
C LYS A 577 7.92 10.25 -23.66
N GLY A 578 8.59 9.93 -24.76
CA GLY A 578 10.03 10.08 -24.93
C GLY A 578 10.72 8.73 -25.20
N THR A 579 12.06 8.75 -25.17
CA THR A 579 12.87 7.57 -25.48
C THR A 579 13.13 6.75 -24.23
N TRP A 580 12.71 5.51 -24.24
CA TRP A 580 13.04 4.50 -23.25
C TRP A 580 14.29 3.73 -23.65
N THR A 581 15.06 3.28 -22.68
CA THR A 581 16.28 2.50 -22.91
C THR A 581 16.26 1.23 -22.08
N LEU A 582 16.45 0.09 -22.72
CA LEU A 582 16.77 -1.17 -22.04
C LEU A 582 18.29 -1.38 -22.18
N GLU A 583 18.98 -1.51 -21.05
CA GLU A 583 20.43 -1.71 -20.98
C GLU A 583 20.72 -3.04 -20.32
N PHE A 584 21.35 -3.98 -21.05
CA PHE A 584 21.89 -5.20 -20.49
C PHE A 584 23.27 -4.92 -19.91
N GLN A 585 23.50 -5.23 -18.62
CA GLN A 585 24.70 -4.82 -17.87
C GLN A 585 25.69 -5.95 -17.67
N SER A 586 25.23 -7.12 -17.30
CA SER A 586 26.09 -8.26 -17.02
C SER A 586 25.38 -9.58 -17.19
N LEU A 587 26.15 -10.64 -17.37
CA LEU A 587 25.74 -12.03 -17.12
C LEU A 587 26.43 -12.45 -15.84
N ASP A 588 25.70 -12.65 -14.76
CA ASP A 588 26.22 -13.21 -13.52
C ASP A 588 25.71 -14.64 -13.37
N MET A 589 26.62 -15.58 -13.22
CA MET A 589 26.29 -16.99 -13.11
C MET A 589 26.82 -17.55 -11.79
N ASP A 590 25.96 -17.69 -10.75
CA ASP A 590 26.32 -18.52 -9.59
C ASP A 590 26.16 -20.01 -9.93
N LEU A 591 27.19 -20.56 -10.49
CA LEU A 591 27.23 -21.95 -10.92
C LEU A 591 27.46 -22.95 -9.76
N LYS A 592 27.78 -22.48 -8.54
CA LYS A 592 28.09 -23.33 -7.39
C LYS A 592 26.87 -24.05 -6.81
N GLY A 593 25.71 -23.46 -6.91
CA GLY A 593 24.47 -24.07 -6.38
C GLY A 593 23.89 -25.19 -7.24
N ILE A 594 24.28 -25.27 -8.50
CA ILE A 594 23.61 -26.08 -9.53
C ILE A 594 24.22 -27.45 -9.75
N TRP A 595 25.53 -27.55 -9.62
CA TRP A 595 26.26 -28.74 -9.95
C TRP A 595 27.01 -29.23 -8.71
N GLY A 596 26.60 -30.37 -8.18
CA GLY A 596 27.30 -31.00 -7.04
C GLY A 596 28.79 -31.11 -7.24
N ALA A 597 29.54 -31.36 -6.16
CA ALA A 597 30.99 -31.51 -6.11
C ALA A 597 31.48 -32.57 -7.11
N GLY A 598 31.78 -32.18 -8.33
CA GLY A 598 32.25 -33.09 -9.42
C GLY A 598 32.30 -32.44 -10.79
N SER A 599 31.87 -31.22 -10.97
CA SER A 599 31.99 -30.49 -12.25
C SER A 599 33.45 -30.00 -12.44
N GLU A 600 34.01 -30.27 -13.61
CA GLU A 600 35.42 -29.97 -13.90
C GLU A 600 35.63 -28.57 -14.53
N GLY A 601 34.56 -27.81 -14.79
CA GLY A 601 34.63 -26.45 -15.32
C GLY A 601 33.61 -26.16 -16.42
N PHE A 602 33.45 -24.88 -16.74
CA PHE A 602 32.60 -24.37 -17.84
C PHE A 602 33.50 -23.77 -18.91
N SER A 603 33.09 -23.84 -20.17
CA SER A 603 33.90 -23.33 -21.26
C SER A 603 33.36 -22.05 -21.87
N ASP A 604 32.05 -21.91 -22.08
CA ASP A 604 31.46 -20.73 -22.71
C ASP A 604 30.00 -20.64 -22.36
N ASN A 605 29.51 -19.42 -22.14
CA ASN A 605 28.06 -19.13 -22.00
C ASN A 605 27.66 -18.10 -23.03
N THR A 606 26.56 -18.35 -23.69
CA THR A 606 26.03 -17.43 -24.71
C THR A 606 24.59 -17.08 -24.40
N LEU A 607 24.33 -15.80 -24.11
CA LEU A 607 22.98 -15.23 -24.03
C LEU A 607 22.56 -14.80 -25.42
N THR A 608 21.40 -15.25 -25.87
CA THR A 608 20.78 -14.77 -27.10
C THR A 608 19.43 -14.13 -26.77
N VAL A 609 19.21 -12.89 -27.18
CA VAL A 609 17.94 -12.20 -27.14
C VAL A 609 17.41 -12.06 -28.54
N ASP A 610 16.30 -12.73 -28.83
CA ASP A 610 15.69 -12.72 -30.16
C ASP A 610 14.77 -11.52 -30.34
N SER A 611 13.91 -11.25 -29.34
CA SER A 611 12.98 -10.14 -29.38
C SER A 611 12.62 -9.60 -28.00
N LEU A 612 12.12 -8.36 -28.01
CA LEU A 612 11.60 -7.63 -26.87
C LEU A 612 10.19 -7.14 -27.16
N LYS A 613 9.36 -7.06 -26.13
CA LYS A 613 8.07 -6.39 -26.15
C LYS A 613 7.86 -5.72 -24.82
N MET A 614 7.39 -4.48 -24.80
CA MET A 614 6.99 -3.81 -23.59
C MET A 614 5.53 -3.39 -23.67
N ASP A 615 4.77 -3.78 -22.66
CA ASP A 615 3.39 -3.36 -22.45
C ASP A 615 3.37 -2.48 -21.18
N VAL A 616 2.83 -1.28 -21.30
CA VAL A 616 2.68 -0.33 -20.21
C VAL A 616 1.21 -0.16 -19.88
N PHE A 617 0.87 -0.21 -18.62
CA PHE A 617 -0.47 -0.07 -18.09
C PHE A 617 -0.54 1.14 -17.16
N GLY A 618 -1.64 1.86 -17.22
CA GLY A 618 -1.81 3.03 -16.37
C GLY A 618 -3.04 3.86 -16.72
N SER A 619 -2.91 5.16 -16.57
CA SER A 619 -3.98 6.14 -16.80
C SER A 619 -3.66 7.04 -17.99
N ALA A 620 -4.69 7.62 -18.59
CA ALA A 620 -4.48 8.72 -19.54
C ALA A 620 -3.91 9.92 -18.77
N PRO A 621 -2.92 10.64 -19.32
CA PRO A 621 -2.40 11.85 -18.69
C PRO A 621 -3.51 12.87 -18.45
N SER A 622 -3.44 13.56 -17.33
CA SER A 622 -4.34 14.61 -16.93
C SER A 622 -3.55 15.88 -16.64
N ALA A 623 -4.16 17.04 -16.87
CA ALA A 623 -3.66 18.30 -16.38
C ALA A 623 -4.13 18.57 -14.93
N ASP A 624 -5.04 17.75 -14.40
CA ASP A 624 -5.45 17.84 -13.00
C ASP A 624 -4.46 17.07 -12.14
N ASP A 625 -3.65 17.78 -11.37
CA ASP A 625 -2.55 17.22 -10.58
C ASP A 625 -2.90 17.08 -9.09
N VAL A 626 -2.35 16.03 -8.46
CA VAL A 626 -2.45 15.82 -7.01
C VAL A 626 -1.05 15.85 -6.39
N TYR A 627 -0.76 16.91 -5.67
CA TYR A 627 0.52 17.11 -4.97
C TYR A 627 0.42 16.54 -3.56
N THR A 628 0.83 15.30 -3.40
CA THR A 628 0.70 14.54 -2.14
C THR A 628 1.87 14.79 -1.20
N TYR A 629 1.56 15.14 0.04
CA TYR A 629 2.51 15.33 1.15
C TYR A 629 2.26 14.32 2.25
N THR A 630 3.33 13.79 2.81
CA THR A 630 3.31 12.80 3.90
C THR A 630 4.20 13.24 5.05
N ASN A 631 4.16 12.49 6.15
CA ASN A 631 5.08 12.70 7.28
C ASN A 631 6.57 12.57 6.91
N GLU A 632 6.89 12.01 5.74
CA GLU A 632 8.26 11.86 5.26
C GLU A 632 8.82 13.09 4.54
N PHE A 633 8.04 14.15 4.33
CA PHE A 633 8.46 15.31 3.56
C PHE A 633 9.85 15.84 3.95
N PHE A 634 10.11 16.04 5.24
CA PHE A 634 11.41 16.57 5.69
C PHE A 634 12.55 15.56 5.56
N THR A 635 12.26 14.28 5.68
CA THR A 635 13.24 13.22 5.43
C THR A 635 13.66 13.23 3.98
N MET A 636 12.70 13.30 3.07
CA MET A 636 12.95 13.39 1.63
C MET A 636 13.67 14.69 1.24
N LYS A 637 13.25 15.82 1.82
CA LYS A 637 13.89 17.11 1.60
C LYS A 637 15.34 17.17 2.08
N ALA A 638 15.73 16.35 3.05
CA ALA A 638 17.08 16.27 3.59
C ALA A 638 18.04 15.45 2.72
N ILE A 639 17.55 14.70 1.73
CA ILE A 639 18.39 13.95 0.79
C ILE A 639 19.21 14.94 -0.06
N GLU A 640 20.48 14.62 -0.30
CA GLU A 640 21.37 15.46 -1.07
C GLU A 640 20.82 15.71 -2.50
N GLY A 641 20.73 16.98 -2.88
CA GLY A 641 20.20 17.41 -4.17
C GLY A 641 18.67 17.61 -4.21
N GLU A 642 17.92 17.10 -3.22
CA GLU A 642 16.45 17.18 -3.21
C GLU A 642 15.90 18.45 -2.55
N GLY A 643 16.65 19.05 -1.61
CA GLY A 643 16.15 20.14 -0.78
C GLY A 643 15.57 21.34 -1.54
N ALA A 644 16.22 21.77 -2.61
CA ALA A 644 15.76 22.89 -3.44
C ALA A 644 14.59 22.49 -4.36
N LYS A 645 14.57 21.28 -4.88
CA LYS A 645 13.51 20.76 -5.73
C LYS A 645 12.20 20.69 -4.95
N ARG A 646 12.24 20.08 -3.77
CA ARG A 646 11.07 19.86 -2.91
C ARG A 646 10.58 21.13 -2.20
N ALA A 647 11.36 22.20 -2.24
CA ALA A 647 10.96 23.49 -1.67
C ALA A 647 10.10 24.36 -2.59
N LEU A 648 9.87 23.95 -3.83
CA LEU A 648 9.10 24.72 -4.81
C LEU A 648 8.08 23.82 -5.51
N LEU A 649 6.79 24.04 -5.24
CA LEU A 649 5.71 23.44 -5.99
C LEU A 649 5.49 24.29 -7.26
N SER A 650 5.57 23.63 -8.41
CA SER A 650 5.39 24.27 -9.71
C SER A 650 4.46 23.43 -10.57
N ASP A 651 3.28 23.93 -10.77
CA ASP A 651 2.36 23.50 -11.82
C ASP A 651 2.63 24.31 -13.09
N THR A 652 2.56 23.70 -14.26
CA THR A 652 2.88 24.33 -15.56
C THR A 652 1.88 24.06 -16.66
N ASP A 653 0.96 23.16 -16.52
CA ASP A 653 -0.01 22.73 -17.54
C ASP A 653 -1.45 23.12 -17.22
N GLY A 654 -1.71 23.56 -15.95
CA GLY A 654 -3.03 23.98 -15.49
C GLY A 654 -3.96 22.79 -15.35
N GLY A 655 -5.14 22.98 -14.87
CA GLY A 655 -6.09 21.95 -14.55
C GLY A 655 -6.88 22.36 -13.32
N VAL A 656 -7.35 21.40 -12.56
CA VAL A 656 -7.91 21.59 -11.22
C VAL A 656 -7.04 20.80 -10.25
N ASP A 657 -6.17 21.52 -9.57
CA ASP A 657 -5.07 20.93 -8.84
C ASP A 657 -5.30 20.86 -7.33
N TRP A 658 -4.76 19.82 -6.72
CA TRP A 658 -4.90 19.56 -5.30
C TRP A 658 -3.58 19.52 -4.56
N ILE A 659 -3.52 20.12 -3.38
CA ILE A 659 -2.57 19.76 -2.34
C ILE A 659 -3.24 18.73 -1.43
N ASN A 660 -2.71 17.51 -1.42
CA ASN A 660 -3.15 16.42 -0.55
C ASN A 660 -2.16 16.23 0.60
N ALA A 661 -2.53 16.70 1.78
CA ALA A 661 -1.77 16.51 3.03
C ALA A 661 -2.52 15.60 4.03
N ALA A 662 -3.49 14.80 3.58
CA ALA A 662 -4.31 13.94 4.43
C ALA A 662 -3.48 12.97 5.28
N ALA A 663 -2.33 12.50 4.77
CA ALA A 663 -1.41 11.61 5.50
C ALA A 663 -0.45 12.34 6.46
N VAL A 664 -0.60 13.65 6.67
CA VAL A 664 0.23 14.44 7.58
C VAL A 664 -0.43 14.53 8.95
N THR A 665 0.28 14.09 10.00
CA THR A 665 -0.22 14.13 11.39
C THR A 665 0.00 15.47 12.07
N ALA A 666 1.00 16.24 11.61
CA ALA A 666 1.37 17.52 12.18
C ALA A 666 0.52 18.64 11.60
N SER A 667 0.27 19.69 12.40
CA SER A 667 -0.41 20.89 11.89
C SER A 667 0.29 21.47 10.66
N VAL A 668 -0.48 21.80 9.65
CA VAL A 668 0.00 22.43 8.42
C VAL A 668 -0.52 23.87 8.31
N ASN A 669 0.30 24.78 7.78
CA ASN A 669 -0.16 26.07 7.33
C ASN A 669 0.04 26.13 5.82
N VAL A 670 -1.05 26.15 5.08
CA VAL A 670 -1.07 26.20 3.62
C VAL A 670 -1.74 27.48 3.13
N SER A 671 -1.01 28.22 2.31
CA SER A 671 -1.57 29.32 1.54
C SER A 671 -1.44 29.02 0.06
N LEU A 672 -2.55 29.04 -0.66
CA LEU A 672 -2.58 28.88 -2.12
C LEU A 672 -2.11 30.15 -2.86
N VAL A 673 -1.76 31.21 -2.12
CA VAL A 673 -1.19 32.42 -2.71
C VAL A 673 0.26 32.17 -3.09
N ALA A 674 0.57 32.30 -4.37
CA ALA A 674 1.94 32.08 -4.87
C ALA A 674 2.99 32.97 -4.17
N GLY A 675 4.12 32.40 -3.86
CA GLY A 675 5.25 33.07 -3.19
C GLY A 675 5.16 33.10 -1.66
N VAL A 676 4.08 32.57 -1.06
CA VAL A 676 3.97 32.41 0.39
C VAL A 676 4.64 31.09 0.80
N THR A 677 5.37 31.11 1.92
CA THR A 677 6.00 29.90 2.47
C THR A 677 4.96 29.13 3.25
N ASN A 678 4.75 27.86 2.88
CA ASN A 678 3.92 26.91 3.55
C ASN A 678 4.72 26.11 4.58
N THR A 679 4.10 25.69 5.68
CA THR A 679 4.79 25.01 6.79
C THR A 679 4.08 23.71 7.15
N ILE A 680 4.88 22.73 7.60
CA ILE A 680 4.43 21.46 8.20
C ILE A 680 5.08 21.35 9.58
N GLY A 681 4.28 21.17 10.63
CA GLY A 681 4.77 21.13 12.00
C GLY A 681 5.56 22.38 12.40
N GLY A 682 5.19 23.54 11.87
CA GLY A 682 5.85 24.83 12.11
C GLY A 682 7.22 25.01 11.44
N LYS A 683 7.63 24.11 10.54
CA LYS A 683 8.87 24.20 9.77
C LYS A 683 8.58 24.57 8.33
N ASP A 684 9.43 25.40 7.71
CA ASP A 684 9.30 25.79 6.32
C ASP A 684 9.36 24.58 5.39
N ALA A 685 8.25 24.33 4.71
CA ALA A 685 8.09 23.20 3.81
C ALA A 685 8.34 23.58 2.36
N PHE A 686 7.40 24.26 1.72
CA PHE A 686 7.46 24.58 0.31
C PHE A 686 6.82 25.94 0.01
N THR A 687 7.03 26.42 -1.20
CA THR A 687 6.44 27.65 -1.73
C THR A 687 5.81 27.34 -3.08
N ILE A 688 4.62 27.87 -3.35
CA ILE A 688 4.00 27.75 -4.68
C ILE A 688 4.65 28.75 -5.64
N ALA A 689 5.05 28.29 -6.81
CA ALA A 689 5.70 29.13 -7.82
C ALA A 689 4.76 30.23 -8.34
N SER A 690 5.35 31.38 -8.76
CA SER A 690 4.59 32.58 -9.08
C SER A 690 3.59 32.48 -10.25
N ARG A 691 3.68 31.41 -11.05
CA ARG A 691 2.78 31.19 -12.19
C ARG A 691 1.89 29.98 -12.03
N SER A 692 2.13 29.20 -11.00
CA SER A 692 1.30 28.03 -10.67
C SER A 692 0.00 28.48 -10.05
N LYS A 693 -1.04 27.72 -10.34
CA LYS A 693 -2.38 27.91 -9.80
C LYS A 693 -2.77 26.58 -9.18
N ILE A 694 -2.97 26.58 -7.92
CA ILE A 694 -3.50 25.43 -7.21
C ILE A 694 -4.85 25.84 -6.64
N GLU A 695 -5.87 25.07 -6.90
CA GLU A 695 -7.22 25.39 -6.53
C GLU A 695 -7.61 24.83 -5.17
N ASN A 696 -7.15 23.65 -4.82
CA ASN A 696 -7.75 22.89 -3.73
C ASN A 696 -6.73 22.37 -2.72
N VAL A 697 -7.20 22.15 -1.49
CA VAL A 697 -6.37 21.61 -0.38
C VAL A 697 -7.21 20.64 0.44
N VAL A 698 -6.62 19.50 0.79
CA VAL A 698 -7.07 18.68 1.92
C VAL A 698 -5.90 18.51 2.89
N THR A 699 -6.17 18.76 4.19
CA THR A 699 -5.19 18.62 5.27
C THR A 699 -5.40 17.33 6.05
N GLY A 700 -4.71 17.13 7.17
CA GLY A 700 -4.70 15.89 7.94
C GLY A 700 -5.41 15.96 9.28
N ASP A 701 -4.85 15.28 10.29
CA ASP A 701 -5.43 15.23 11.64
C ASP A 701 -4.91 16.37 12.55
N GLY A 702 -4.16 17.34 12.01
CA GLY A 702 -3.57 18.46 12.75
C GLY A 702 -4.60 19.56 13.05
N ASN A 703 -4.19 20.60 13.84
CA ASN A 703 -4.93 21.86 13.84
C ASN A 703 -4.33 22.74 12.74
N ASP A 704 -5.03 22.86 11.64
CA ASP A 704 -4.51 23.36 10.39
C ASP A 704 -4.96 24.79 10.09
N ASN A 705 -4.20 25.48 9.27
CA ASN A 705 -4.55 26.83 8.80
C ASN A 705 -4.41 26.87 7.29
N VAL A 706 -5.53 26.97 6.59
CA VAL A 706 -5.58 26.96 5.13
C VAL A 706 -6.12 28.28 4.62
N THR A 707 -5.40 28.90 3.69
CA THR A 707 -5.83 30.12 3.03
C THR A 707 -5.87 29.88 1.53
N GLY A 708 -7.04 30.03 0.94
CA GLY A 708 -7.28 30.02 -0.49
C GLY A 708 -6.64 31.17 -1.25
N ASN A 709 -6.99 31.32 -2.50
CA ASN A 709 -6.52 32.39 -3.37
C ASN A 709 -7.68 33.18 -3.99
N SER A 710 -7.58 33.65 -5.23
CA SER A 710 -8.66 34.35 -5.91
C SER A 710 -9.48 33.48 -6.89
N LEU A 711 -9.24 32.19 -6.89
CA LEU A 711 -9.99 31.20 -7.66
C LEU A 711 -11.11 30.61 -6.80
N ALA A 712 -12.00 29.85 -7.39
CA ALA A 712 -12.90 29.01 -6.62
C ALA A 712 -12.09 27.86 -6.01
N ASN A 713 -12.02 27.81 -4.69
CA ASN A 713 -11.23 26.82 -3.96
C ASN A 713 -12.13 25.78 -3.27
N GLU A 714 -11.63 24.56 -3.11
CA GLU A 714 -12.21 23.53 -2.27
C GLU A 714 -11.20 23.18 -1.16
N LEU A 715 -11.56 23.46 0.11
CA LEU A 715 -10.65 23.38 1.25
C LEU A 715 -11.25 22.44 2.29
N HIS A 716 -10.50 21.37 2.68
CA HIS A 716 -10.91 20.39 3.67
C HIS A 716 -9.94 20.33 4.83
N GLY A 717 -10.42 20.52 6.08
CA GLY A 717 -9.64 20.44 7.32
C GLY A 717 -9.44 19.02 7.83
N MET A 718 -10.39 18.12 7.54
CA MET A 718 -10.48 16.75 8.01
C MET A 718 -10.68 16.61 9.52
N ARG A 719 -9.64 16.63 10.30
CA ARG A 719 -9.68 16.50 11.78
C ARG A 719 -8.78 17.52 12.41
N GLY A 720 -9.18 17.97 13.59
CA GLY A 720 -8.44 19.00 14.32
C GLY A 720 -9.29 20.19 14.63
N ASN A 721 -8.71 21.30 15.06
CA ASN A 721 -9.43 22.56 15.16
C ASN A 721 -8.83 23.48 14.11
N ASP A 722 -9.50 23.59 12.98
CA ASP A 722 -8.94 24.14 11.76
C ASP A 722 -9.38 25.58 11.52
N MET A 723 -8.58 26.30 10.78
CA MET A 723 -8.89 27.66 10.31
C MET A 723 -8.86 27.67 8.78
N LEU A 724 -10.03 27.75 8.16
CA LEU A 724 -10.19 27.76 6.72
C LEU A 724 -10.63 29.13 6.22
N PHE A 725 -9.86 29.71 5.30
CA PHE A 725 -10.13 31.03 4.68
C PHE A 725 -10.20 30.86 3.17
N GLY A 726 -11.40 31.00 2.57
CA GLY A 726 -11.61 30.91 1.12
C GLY A 726 -10.97 32.06 0.35
N ALA A 727 -10.93 33.26 0.96
CA ALA A 727 -10.42 34.51 0.44
C ALA A 727 -11.35 35.16 -0.62
N ALA A 728 -11.21 34.80 -1.88
CA ALA A 728 -12.08 35.34 -2.93
C ALA A 728 -12.33 34.30 -4.00
N GLY A 729 -13.56 34.07 -4.32
CA GLY A 729 -13.95 33.00 -5.24
C GLY A 729 -15.38 32.58 -4.93
N ALA A 730 -15.78 31.49 -5.47
CA ALA A 730 -16.95 30.76 -4.99
C ALA A 730 -16.46 29.48 -4.35
N ASP A 731 -16.19 29.55 -3.07
CA ASP A 731 -15.38 28.59 -2.36
C ASP A 731 -16.23 27.53 -1.65
N LYS A 732 -15.67 26.33 -1.48
CA LYS A 732 -16.22 25.28 -0.63
C LYS A 732 -15.25 25.03 0.51
N LEU A 733 -15.71 25.18 1.73
CA LEU A 733 -14.95 24.94 2.94
C LEU A 733 -15.63 23.85 3.75
N ASP A 734 -14.87 22.84 4.16
CA ASP A 734 -15.30 21.75 5.00
C ASP A 734 -14.32 21.61 6.19
N GLY A 735 -14.79 22.00 7.40
CA GLY A 735 -13.98 21.91 8.61
C GLY A 735 -13.63 20.48 8.99
N GLY A 736 -14.64 19.58 8.91
CA GLY A 736 -14.48 18.17 9.20
C GLY A 736 -14.82 17.81 10.65
N ALA A 737 -13.89 17.33 11.43
CA ALA A 737 -14.13 16.96 12.81
C ALA A 737 -13.27 17.81 13.76
N GLY A 738 -13.92 18.58 14.64
CA GLY A 738 -13.20 19.43 15.58
C GLY A 738 -13.97 20.70 15.91
N ARG A 739 -13.24 21.72 16.31
CA ARG A 739 -13.83 23.05 16.46
C ARG A 739 -13.19 23.95 15.42
N ASP A 740 -13.90 24.20 14.33
CA ASP A 740 -13.36 24.84 13.16
C ASP A 740 -13.76 26.28 13.02
N TRP A 741 -12.92 27.07 12.37
CA TRP A 741 -13.19 28.46 11.99
C TRP A 741 -13.25 28.54 10.46
N LEU A 742 -14.41 28.91 9.93
CA LEU A 742 -14.65 29.02 8.51
C LEU A 742 -14.96 30.46 8.10
N ASP A 743 -14.13 31.06 7.24
CA ASP A 743 -14.36 32.37 6.59
C ASP A 743 -14.32 32.16 5.07
N GLY A 744 -15.49 32.13 4.42
CA GLY A 744 -15.59 32.01 2.96
C GLY A 744 -14.99 33.21 2.22
N GLY A 745 -15.05 34.41 2.82
CA GLY A 745 -14.46 35.62 2.25
C GLY A 745 -15.39 36.36 1.31
N THR A 746 -15.00 36.55 0.05
CA THR A 746 -15.81 37.24 -0.95
C THR A 746 -16.21 36.28 -2.06
N GLY A 747 -17.50 36.13 -2.29
CA GLY A 747 -18.00 35.23 -3.30
C GLY A 747 -19.36 34.63 -2.91
N ALA A 748 -19.68 33.49 -3.49
CA ALA A 748 -20.89 32.77 -3.12
C ALA A 748 -20.41 31.39 -2.60
N ASP A 749 -20.21 31.32 -1.29
CA ASP A 749 -19.43 30.27 -0.65
C ASP A 749 -20.33 29.18 -0.03
N ILE A 750 -19.84 27.97 0.04
CA ILE A 750 -20.47 26.83 0.70
C ILE A 750 -19.59 26.43 1.88
N LEU A 751 -20.17 26.50 3.08
CA LEU A 751 -19.48 26.24 4.33
C LEU A 751 -20.14 25.07 5.03
N THR A 752 -19.34 24.06 5.36
CA THR A 752 -19.71 22.89 6.15
C THR A 752 -18.82 22.87 7.37
N GLY A 753 -19.38 22.95 8.58
CA GLY A 753 -18.62 22.87 9.84
C GLY A 753 -18.13 21.46 10.09
N GLY A 754 -19.04 20.49 9.94
CA GLY A 754 -18.79 19.10 10.20
C GLY A 754 -19.18 18.67 11.61
N ALA A 755 -18.33 17.89 12.27
CA ALA A 755 -18.60 17.39 13.60
C ALA A 755 -17.88 18.23 14.67
N GLY A 756 -18.63 18.93 15.52
CA GLY A 756 -18.05 19.71 16.60
C GLY A 756 -18.75 21.04 16.82
N ALA A 757 -18.08 21.97 17.47
CA ALA A 757 -18.64 23.27 17.79
C ALA A 757 -17.96 24.35 16.95
N ASP A 758 -18.48 24.60 15.76
CA ASP A 758 -17.83 25.34 14.70
C ASP A 758 -18.18 26.84 14.73
N ILE A 759 -17.31 27.62 14.12
CA ILE A 759 -17.48 29.06 14.00
C ILE A 759 -17.53 29.44 12.53
N PHE A 760 -18.69 29.89 12.09
CA PHE A 760 -18.89 30.49 10.77
C PHE A 760 -18.72 32.00 10.88
N PHE A 761 -17.68 32.54 10.25
CA PHE A 761 -17.28 33.92 10.35
C PHE A 761 -17.69 34.72 9.09
N PHE A 762 -18.26 35.90 9.28
CA PHE A 762 -18.61 36.80 8.20
C PHE A 762 -18.17 38.24 8.49
N ASP A 763 -17.34 38.77 7.62
CA ASP A 763 -16.97 40.18 7.64
C ASP A 763 -17.96 41.01 6.83
N ASN A 764 -18.92 41.60 7.52
CA ASN A 764 -19.94 42.46 6.88
C ASN A 764 -19.37 43.73 6.16
N ALA A 765 -18.09 44.00 6.22
CA ALA A 765 -17.45 45.06 5.47
C ALA A 765 -17.05 44.65 4.05
N ARG A 766 -16.98 43.35 3.80
CA ARG A 766 -16.72 42.80 2.46
C ARG A 766 -18.04 42.59 1.73
N THR A 767 -18.09 43.00 0.49
CA THR A 767 -19.23 42.66 -0.36
C THR A 767 -19.06 41.28 -0.86
N SER A 768 -19.93 40.37 -0.52
CA SER A 768 -19.91 38.99 -0.96
C SER A 768 -21.21 38.64 -1.69
N GLY A 769 -21.33 37.40 -2.14
CA GLY A 769 -22.50 36.82 -2.79
C GLY A 769 -23.57 36.35 -1.83
N VAL A 770 -24.16 35.21 -2.17
CA VAL A 770 -25.09 34.49 -1.29
C VAL A 770 -24.39 33.23 -0.83
N ASP A 771 -24.03 33.21 0.43
CA ASP A 771 -23.34 32.10 1.03
C ASP A 771 -24.30 31.05 1.57
N ARG A 772 -23.81 29.84 1.80
CA ARG A 772 -24.61 28.74 2.34
C ARG A 772 -23.85 28.00 3.42
N ILE A 773 -24.44 27.91 4.61
CA ILE A 773 -23.99 26.97 5.65
C ILE A 773 -24.86 25.71 5.52
N THR A 774 -24.23 24.56 5.43
CA THR A 774 -24.93 23.30 5.07
C THR A 774 -25.41 22.51 6.28
N ASP A 775 -24.82 22.70 7.48
CA ASP A 775 -24.97 21.80 8.61
C ASP A 775 -25.00 22.51 9.98
N PHE A 776 -25.34 23.79 10.06
CA PHE A 776 -25.37 24.58 11.28
C PHE A 776 -26.13 23.89 12.42
N ALA A 777 -25.41 23.48 13.46
CA ALA A 777 -25.91 22.72 14.60
C ALA A 777 -26.10 23.56 15.87
N SER A 778 -26.57 22.98 16.96
CA SER A 778 -26.90 23.73 18.19
C SER A 778 -25.66 24.20 18.96
N ASP A 779 -24.52 23.62 18.75
CA ASP A 779 -23.22 23.93 19.34
C ASP A 779 -22.39 24.88 18.48
N ASP A 780 -22.84 25.18 17.26
CA ASP A 780 -22.16 26.08 16.35
C ASP A 780 -22.47 27.55 16.64
N LEU A 781 -21.57 28.40 16.20
CA LEU A 781 -21.67 29.84 16.36
C LEU A 781 -21.48 30.59 15.03
N LEU A 782 -22.27 31.61 14.85
CA LEU A 782 -22.10 32.57 13.76
C LEU A 782 -21.45 33.84 14.33
N TYR A 783 -20.31 34.22 13.82
CA TYR A 783 -19.57 35.42 14.16
C TYR A 783 -19.66 36.47 13.05
N THR A 784 -19.96 37.71 13.42
CA THR A 784 -20.02 38.80 12.45
C THR A 784 -19.29 40.05 12.96
N THR A 785 -18.76 40.85 12.04
CA THR A 785 -18.07 42.11 12.39
C THR A 785 -19.05 43.27 12.73
N ARG A 786 -20.33 43.12 12.37
CA ARG A 786 -21.39 44.07 12.67
C ARG A 786 -22.63 43.35 13.15
N ALA A 787 -23.41 44.01 14.00
CA ALA A 787 -24.68 43.47 14.47
C ALA A 787 -25.65 43.17 13.30
N ILE A 788 -26.18 41.96 13.28
CA ILE A 788 -27.30 41.60 12.39
C ILE A 788 -28.52 42.37 12.84
N ARG A 789 -29.32 42.82 11.90
CA ARG A 789 -30.48 43.64 12.20
C ARG A 789 -31.58 42.90 12.96
N ASP A 790 -31.75 43.23 14.21
CA ASP A 790 -32.90 42.83 15.02
C ASP A 790 -33.88 44.02 15.11
N THR A 791 -35.03 43.91 14.47
CA THR A 791 -35.97 45.05 14.32
C THR A 791 -36.74 45.38 15.59
N ASN A 792 -36.98 44.42 16.43
CA ASN A 792 -37.71 44.56 17.70
C ASN A 792 -36.78 44.54 18.93
N ARG A 793 -35.52 44.28 18.76
CA ARG A 793 -34.45 44.27 19.79
C ARG A 793 -34.74 43.28 20.94
N ASP A 794 -35.37 42.17 20.62
CA ASP A 794 -35.62 41.09 21.59
C ASP A 794 -34.48 40.07 21.67
N GLY A 795 -33.45 40.23 20.85
CA GLY A 795 -32.27 39.33 20.77
C GLY A 795 -32.50 38.09 19.91
N TYR A 796 -33.64 37.99 19.24
CA TYR A 796 -33.94 36.90 18.32
C TYR A 796 -33.95 37.39 16.88
N ILE A 797 -33.17 36.73 16.05
CA ILE A 797 -33.00 37.08 14.64
C ILE A 797 -33.77 36.05 13.78
N GLY A 798 -34.87 36.49 13.20
CA GLY A 798 -35.63 35.65 12.26
C GLY A 798 -35.06 35.67 10.85
N LEU A 799 -35.17 34.55 10.16
CA LEU A 799 -34.87 34.50 8.73
C LEU A 799 -35.93 35.25 7.92
N GLY A 800 -35.51 35.89 6.87
CA GLY A 800 -36.41 36.55 5.91
C GLY A 800 -37.39 35.57 5.24
N THR A 801 -38.42 36.08 4.56
CA THR A 801 -39.40 35.25 3.83
C THR A 801 -38.80 34.38 2.75
N ASN A 802 -37.58 34.70 2.30
CA ASN A 802 -36.77 33.93 1.36
C ASN A 802 -35.82 32.91 2.05
N LYS A 803 -35.93 32.76 3.35
CA LYS A 803 -35.03 31.92 4.19
C LYS A 803 -33.56 32.34 4.14
N LEU A 804 -33.29 33.58 3.79
CA LEU A 804 -31.94 34.14 3.80
C LEU A 804 -31.76 35.06 4.99
N LEU A 805 -30.69 34.90 5.72
CA LEU A 805 -30.24 35.84 6.72
C LEU A 805 -29.52 36.99 6.01
N ASN A 806 -29.94 38.24 6.32
CA ASN A 806 -29.25 39.41 5.80
C ASN A 806 -28.22 39.87 6.83
N LEU A 807 -26.95 39.79 6.46
CA LEU A 807 -25.83 40.18 7.31
C LEU A 807 -25.57 41.69 7.32
N ASP A 808 -26.11 42.46 6.35
CA ASP A 808 -25.87 43.89 6.22
C ASP A 808 -27.12 44.72 6.62
N THR A 809 -26.86 45.88 7.20
CA THR A 809 -27.89 46.90 7.51
C THR A 809 -28.35 47.69 6.29
N GLY A 810 -27.71 47.49 5.13
CA GLY A 810 -28.01 48.14 3.83
C GLY A 810 -28.56 47.15 2.79
N ASN A 811 -28.77 47.61 1.57
CA ASN A 811 -29.20 46.79 0.44
C ASN A 811 -28.01 46.15 -0.33
N SER A 812 -26.88 45.97 0.28
CA SER A 812 -25.62 45.59 -0.38
C SER A 812 -25.55 44.15 -0.78
N GLY A 813 -26.36 43.25 -0.29
CA GLY A 813 -26.50 41.90 -0.85
C GLY A 813 -25.86 40.78 -0.08
N ASP A 814 -25.15 41.03 1.03
CA ASP A 814 -24.59 39.97 1.88
C ASP A 814 -25.67 39.17 2.54
N ARG A 815 -25.81 37.91 2.13
CA ARG A 815 -26.84 37.00 2.59
C ARG A 815 -26.28 35.61 2.80
N VAL A 816 -26.81 34.96 3.81
CA VAL A 816 -26.48 33.58 4.13
C VAL A 816 -27.74 32.73 4.16
N ALA A 817 -27.71 31.60 3.43
CA ALA A 817 -28.66 30.51 3.58
C ALA A 817 -28.11 29.57 4.67
N ILE A 818 -28.93 29.25 5.66
CA ILE A 818 -28.56 28.31 6.72
C ILE A 818 -29.48 27.11 6.63
N ASP A 819 -28.94 25.98 6.17
CA ASP A 819 -29.70 24.75 6.06
C ASP A 819 -30.04 24.21 7.45
N GLY A 820 -31.18 23.55 7.57
CA GLY A 820 -31.65 23.00 8.86
C GLY A 820 -32.18 24.04 9.86
N LEU A 821 -31.90 25.33 9.69
CA LEU A 821 -32.44 26.34 10.59
C LEU A 821 -33.92 26.53 10.34
N ASP A 822 -34.71 26.33 11.37
CA ASP A 822 -36.16 26.60 11.32
C ASP A 822 -36.38 28.11 11.21
N ALA A 823 -37.00 28.55 10.12
CA ALA A 823 -37.30 29.95 9.89
C ALA A 823 -38.14 30.61 11.00
N THR A 824 -38.86 29.83 11.79
CA THR A 824 -39.64 30.27 12.94
C THR A 824 -38.83 30.45 14.21
N LYS A 825 -37.71 29.74 14.34
CA LYS A 825 -36.80 29.78 15.50
C LYS A 825 -35.69 30.82 15.31
N GLY A 826 -35.06 30.85 14.13
CA GLY A 826 -34.00 31.79 13.82
C GLY A 826 -32.76 31.64 14.70
N LEU A 827 -31.99 32.72 14.85
CA LEU A 827 -30.80 32.79 15.69
C LEU A 827 -31.03 33.57 16.97
N VAL A 828 -30.21 33.34 17.99
CA VAL A 828 -30.19 34.08 19.26
C VAL A 828 -28.87 34.86 19.33
N TYR A 829 -28.95 36.14 19.65
CA TYR A 829 -27.80 36.97 19.92
C TYR A 829 -27.20 36.61 21.29
N MET A 830 -25.94 36.17 21.31
CA MET A 830 -25.22 35.70 22.52
C MET A 830 -24.36 36.78 23.16
N GLY A 831 -24.25 38.01 22.56
CA GLY A 831 -23.39 39.09 23.03
C GLY A 831 -22.19 39.32 22.13
N MET A 832 -21.22 40.10 22.63
CA MET A 832 -19.94 40.29 21.94
C MET A 832 -18.85 39.43 22.59
N GLN A 833 -18.09 38.79 21.77
CA GLN A 833 -16.88 38.04 22.16
C GLN A 833 -15.73 38.49 21.25
N ASP A 834 -14.60 38.86 21.82
CA ASP A 834 -13.38 39.26 21.09
C ASP A 834 -13.57 40.34 20.02
N GLY A 835 -14.57 41.19 20.22
CA GLY A 835 -14.92 42.29 19.28
C GLY A 835 -15.92 41.91 18.19
N TYR A 836 -16.40 40.68 18.18
CA TYR A 836 -17.40 40.17 17.22
C TYR A 836 -18.78 40.00 17.85
N TYR A 837 -19.81 40.15 17.06
CA TYR A 837 -21.20 39.83 17.42
C TYR A 837 -21.43 38.36 17.22
N VAL A 838 -21.88 37.64 18.27
CA VAL A 838 -22.00 36.18 18.31
C VAL A 838 -23.45 35.78 18.31
N TYR A 839 -23.81 34.83 17.49
CA TYR A 839 -25.14 34.27 17.38
C TYR A 839 -25.11 32.76 17.43
N ALA A 840 -26.09 32.14 18.08
CA ALA A 840 -26.30 30.70 18.17
C ALA A 840 -27.65 30.30 17.59
N MET A 841 -27.88 29.03 17.35
CA MET A 841 -29.18 28.49 16.97
C MET A 841 -30.22 28.76 18.09
N ASN A 842 -31.43 29.25 17.77
CA ASN A 842 -32.49 29.34 18.72
C ASN A 842 -33.18 27.97 18.91
N ASP A 843 -32.65 27.16 19.73
CA ASP A 843 -33.15 25.81 20.10
C ASP A 843 -33.92 25.82 21.42
N GLY A 844 -34.02 26.98 22.10
CA GLY A 844 -34.63 27.15 23.44
C GLY A 844 -33.70 26.90 24.60
N THR A 845 -32.43 26.56 24.35
CA THR A 845 -31.40 26.41 25.40
C THR A 845 -30.59 27.69 25.59
N HIS A 846 -30.42 28.47 24.54
CA HIS A 846 -29.68 29.72 24.56
C HIS A 846 -30.59 30.90 24.93
N MET A 847 -30.11 31.78 25.80
CA MET A 847 -30.82 33.01 26.19
C MET A 847 -30.18 34.24 25.54
N PRO A 848 -30.97 35.16 24.99
CA PRO A 848 -30.42 36.33 24.33
C PRO A 848 -29.65 37.22 25.30
N ALA A 849 -28.50 37.70 24.90
CA ALA A 849 -27.77 38.77 25.61
C ALA A 849 -28.41 40.13 25.31
N ALA A 850 -28.32 41.04 26.26
CA ALA A 850 -28.77 42.43 26.05
C ALA A 850 -27.82 43.07 25.03
N TYR A 851 -28.39 43.75 24.03
CA TYR A 851 -27.60 44.61 23.14
C TYR A 851 -26.99 45.76 23.97
N ALA A 852 -25.65 45.94 23.87
CA ALA A 852 -24.93 47.00 24.54
C ALA A 852 -25.23 48.40 23.91
#